data_2a57632f0051c5f8b087a3c1d3c1df78
#
_entry.id   2a57632f0051c5f8b087a3c1d3c1df78
#
_cell.length_a   1.000
_cell.length_b   1.000
_cell.length_c   1.000
_cell.angle_alpha   90.00
_cell.angle_beta   90.00
_cell.angle_gamma   90.00
#
_symmetry.space_group_name_H-M   'P 1'
#
loop_
_entity.id
_entity.type
_entity.pdbx_description
1 polymer ?
#
loop_
_entity_poly.entity_id
_entity_poly.type
_entity_poly.pdbx_seq_one_letter_code
_entity_poly.pdbx_strand_id
1 'polypeptide(L)'
;MTRAELYGSLNQLEGLIDEYYEAQTLDPLRLAPIRDRLIALIHQENLHHTLGIQIPSQEGYPQGRVGSDAILTQFLNTADGYLCELKEAQIRDGLHIFGQCPQHTQLRDLVVAIARNPNANRLGLTRAIALDWGWNFDPLTADLGAELVNCVVPRLPPQPPLERGALIALPFGKSIDLAPSPFQGEGWGGVKTSATPKPIRIIGDAVEILEEYAAELVAKLIETSVDGEGYPQGAPLQVDGEIGINTQTELNWIATKLLPALQQTNLEMVNLLRGLNGEYIPSGASGAPTRGKPEVLPTGRNFYSVDIRAVPTETAWCLGRKAAEVLIDRYTQEHGEYPQTLGLSIWGTSTMRTGGDDIAQALALIGVQPVWDGVSRRVVDFEILPVSILGRPRVDVTLRISGFFRDAFPNLIDLFDNAVKAVAALEETSEQNPLAAQVQQEQMKWLEQGLTLDEAQTRSQYRIFGSKPGAYGAGLQGLIESQNWETEADLAQAYINWSAYAYTNKAEGIAAPEAFNQRLGNMQIVLQNQDNREHDLLDSDDYYQFQGGLTAAIKQVSGTAPEAYFGDNSRTENPKVRKLTEEIDRVYRSRVVNPKWIAGAMRHGYKGASEMAATLDFLFAYDATANCVQDFMYQGVADAYLFDESVRQFIEQNNPWVQRDMAERLLEANQRGLWEDVELGTLERLRLMVNEAEGIIESQGN
;
A
#
# COMPACT_ATOMS: atom_id res chain seq x y z
N MET A 1 -11.80 2.94 6.30
CA MET A 1 -10.40 2.61 6.66
C MET A 1 -10.36 2.23 8.12
N THR A 2 -9.61 1.21 8.46
CA THR A 2 -9.41 0.71 9.83
C THR A 2 -8.00 0.11 9.93
N ARG A 3 -7.49 -0.10 11.15
CA ARG A 3 -6.25 -0.86 11.38
C ARG A 3 -6.49 -2.33 11.05
N ALA A 4 -5.48 -2.99 10.47
CA ALA A 4 -5.56 -4.40 10.11
C ALA A 4 -5.73 -5.29 11.35
N GLU A 5 -5.01 -4.98 12.43
CA GLU A 5 -4.87 -5.81 13.63
C GLU A 5 -4.26 -7.19 13.32
N LEU A 6 -3.76 -7.88 14.32
CA LEU A 6 -3.28 -9.25 14.15
C LEU A 6 -4.43 -10.24 14.36
N TYR A 7 -4.29 -11.44 13.80
CA TYR A 7 -5.30 -12.51 13.88
C TYR A 7 -4.63 -13.89 13.94
N GLY A 8 -5.38 -14.90 14.36
CA GLY A 8 -4.96 -16.31 14.34
C GLY A 8 -3.59 -16.56 14.98
N SER A 9 -2.72 -17.21 14.25
CA SER A 9 -1.35 -17.57 14.64
C SER A 9 -0.42 -16.34 14.77
N LEU A 10 -0.64 -15.26 14.03
CA LEU A 10 0.14 -14.02 14.18
C LEU A 10 -0.09 -13.40 15.56
N ASN A 11 -1.31 -13.40 16.05
CA ASN A 11 -1.65 -12.93 17.40
C ASN A 11 -1.06 -13.85 18.49
N GLN A 12 -1.04 -15.17 18.24
CA GLN A 12 -0.38 -16.12 19.16
C GLN A 12 1.14 -15.91 19.19
N LEU A 13 1.74 -15.60 18.04
CA LEU A 13 3.17 -15.34 17.91
C LEU A 13 3.57 -14.10 18.73
N GLU A 14 2.81 -13.01 18.61
CA GLU A 14 3.02 -11.79 19.40
C GLU A 14 2.98 -12.11 20.91
N GLY A 15 1.97 -12.84 21.37
CA GLY A 15 1.85 -13.25 22.76
C GLY A 15 3.02 -14.15 23.24
N LEU A 16 3.54 -15.01 22.37
CA LEU A 16 4.71 -15.85 22.68
C LEU A 16 6.01 -15.03 22.71
N ILE A 17 6.15 -14.00 21.88
CA ILE A 17 7.29 -13.07 21.94
C ILE A 17 7.28 -12.34 23.29
N ASP A 18 6.13 -11.82 23.71
CA ASP A 18 6.00 -11.19 25.01
C ASP A 18 6.36 -12.14 26.15
N GLU A 19 5.82 -13.37 26.13
CA GLU A 19 6.11 -14.42 27.13
C GLU A 19 7.60 -14.78 27.16
N TYR A 20 8.28 -14.79 26.00
CA TYR A 20 9.70 -15.07 25.89
C TYR A 20 10.55 -14.01 26.61
N TYR A 21 10.27 -12.72 26.36
CA TYR A 21 10.99 -11.62 27.01
C TYR A 21 10.69 -11.53 28.52
N GLU A 22 9.47 -11.82 28.94
CA GLU A 22 9.11 -11.91 30.35
C GLU A 22 9.87 -13.05 31.04
N ALA A 23 9.91 -14.23 30.42
CA ALA A 23 10.60 -15.40 30.94
C ALA A 23 12.11 -15.19 31.05
N GLN A 24 12.75 -14.44 30.16
CA GLN A 24 14.16 -14.08 30.29
C GLN A 24 14.47 -13.38 31.62
N THR A 25 13.54 -12.57 32.08
CA THR A 25 13.74 -11.74 33.29
C THR A 25 13.24 -12.45 34.56
N LEU A 26 12.09 -13.15 34.49
CA LEU A 26 11.39 -13.64 35.68
C LEU A 26 11.53 -15.14 35.91
N ASP A 27 11.61 -15.96 34.86
CA ASP A 27 11.66 -17.44 34.95
C ASP A 27 12.39 -18.09 33.76
N PRO A 28 13.72 -18.10 33.76
CA PRO A 28 14.52 -18.66 32.66
C PRO A 28 14.26 -20.15 32.37
N LEU A 29 13.63 -20.91 33.28
CA LEU A 29 13.30 -22.32 33.05
C LEU A 29 12.19 -22.50 31.99
N ARG A 30 11.37 -21.48 31.77
CA ARG A 30 10.30 -21.48 30.76
C ARG A 30 10.80 -21.18 29.35
N LEU A 31 12.02 -20.69 29.19
CA LEU A 31 12.54 -20.26 27.87
C LEU A 31 12.57 -21.39 26.84
N ALA A 32 12.97 -22.61 27.22
CA ALA A 32 13.08 -23.70 26.25
C ALA A 32 11.72 -24.09 25.61
N PRO A 33 10.65 -24.37 26.38
CA PRO A 33 9.36 -24.69 25.78
C PRO A 33 8.73 -23.49 25.01
N ILE A 34 8.95 -22.25 25.43
CA ILE A 34 8.46 -21.07 24.69
C ILE A 34 9.19 -20.96 23.37
N ARG A 35 10.51 -21.10 23.36
CA ARG A 35 11.33 -21.09 22.14
C ARG A 35 10.88 -22.15 21.13
N ASP A 36 10.64 -23.38 21.57
CA ASP A 36 10.24 -24.48 20.70
C ASP A 36 8.87 -24.19 20.04
N ARG A 37 7.95 -23.57 20.76
CA ARG A 37 6.66 -23.11 20.21
C ARG A 37 6.82 -21.94 19.25
N LEU A 38 7.69 -20.97 19.58
CA LEU A 38 8.01 -19.86 18.68
C LEU A 38 8.55 -20.37 17.34
N ILE A 39 9.54 -21.26 17.36
CA ILE A 39 10.14 -21.83 16.15
C ILE A 39 9.08 -22.54 15.31
N ALA A 40 8.21 -23.34 15.93
CA ALA A 40 7.14 -24.03 15.22
C ALA A 40 6.19 -23.05 14.52
N LEU A 41 5.74 -21.97 15.20
CA LEU A 41 4.87 -20.97 14.64
C LEU A 41 5.54 -20.14 13.53
N ILE A 42 6.82 -19.80 13.70
CA ILE A 42 7.60 -19.06 12.70
C ILE A 42 7.67 -19.85 11.39
N HIS A 43 7.90 -21.17 11.46
CA HIS A 43 7.91 -22.03 10.29
C HIS A 43 6.51 -22.24 9.71
N GLN A 44 5.50 -22.44 10.55
CA GLN A 44 4.12 -22.57 10.11
C GLN A 44 3.66 -21.34 9.32
N GLU A 45 4.00 -20.13 9.79
CA GLU A 45 3.62 -18.86 9.15
C GLU A 45 4.60 -18.40 8.06
N ASN A 46 5.64 -19.17 7.77
CA ASN A 46 6.71 -18.82 6.81
C ASN A 46 7.38 -17.46 7.07
N LEU A 47 7.35 -16.93 8.29
CA LEU A 47 7.92 -15.63 8.65
C LEU A 47 9.44 -15.57 8.50
N HIS A 48 10.12 -16.67 8.61
CA HIS A 48 11.56 -16.75 8.37
C HIS A 48 11.94 -16.43 6.92
N HIS A 49 11.09 -16.76 5.95
CA HIS A 49 11.23 -16.34 4.55
C HIS A 49 10.92 -14.85 4.38
N THR A 50 9.80 -14.39 4.93
CA THR A 50 9.36 -12.99 4.89
C THR A 50 10.44 -12.04 5.42
N LEU A 51 11.08 -12.39 6.54
CA LEU A 51 12.10 -11.56 7.19
C LEU A 51 13.52 -11.83 6.70
N GLY A 52 13.71 -12.78 5.76
CA GLY A 52 15.02 -13.14 5.21
C GLY A 52 15.99 -13.73 6.24
N ILE A 53 15.49 -14.25 7.37
CA ILE A 53 16.30 -14.78 8.47
C ILE A 53 16.12 -16.29 8.53
N GLN A 54 17.17 -17.05 8.24
CA GLN A 54 17.13 -18.50 8.31
C GLN A 54 17.14 -18.99 9.75
N ILE A 55 16.04 -19.57 10.19
CA ILE A 55 15.92 -20.26 11.48
C ILE A 55 15.98 -21.76 11.23
N PRO A 56 16.92 -22.52 11.87
CA PRO A 56 16.98 -23.97 11.75
C PRO A 56 15.68 -24.61 12.25
N SER A 57 15.20 -25.65 11.57
CA SER A 57 14.08 -26.48 12.03
C SER A 57 14.40 -27.17 13.39
N GLN A 58 13.35 -27.57 14.12
CA GLN A 58 13.51 -28.19 15.46
C GLN A 58 14.49 -29.41 15.44
N GLU A 59 14.53 -30.18 14.37
CA GLU A 59 15.44 -31.33 14.22
C GLU A 59 16.92 -30.93 14.03
N GLY A 60 17.17 -29.69 13.56
CA GLY A 60 18.52 -29.14 13.33
C GLY A 60 19.02 -28.22 14.44
N TYR A 61 18.24 -27.99 15.50
CA TYR A 61 18.60 -27.06 16.58
C TYR A 61 19.55 -27.75 17.58
N PRO A 62 20.87 -27.46 17.59
CA PRO A 62 21.79 -28.05 18.53
C PRO A 62 21.54 -27.48 19.91
N GLN A 63 21.03 -28.31 20.83
CA GLN A 63 20.86 -27.90 22.22
C GLN A 63 22.21 -27.42 22.80
N GLY A 64 22.23 -26.12 23.24
CA GLY A 64 23.35 -25.58 24.00
C GLY A 64 24.44 -24.85 23.21
N ARG A 65 24.24 -24.42 21.95
CA ARG A 65 25.20 -23.54 21.26
C ARG A 65 24.78 -22.07 21.32
N VAL A 66 25.67 -21.20 21.80
CA VAL A 66 25.54 -19.76 21.95
C VAL A 66 25.16 -19.03 20.63
N GLY A 67 25.40 -19.65 19.47
CA GLY A 67 25.05 -19.05 18.16
C GLY A 67 23.59 -19.16 17.77
N SER A 68 22.84 -20.15 18.27
CA SER A 68 21.42 -20.33 17.94
C SER A 68 20.51 -19.35 18.66
N ASP A 69 20.85 -18.99 19.88
CA ASP A 69 20.06 -18.02 20.67
C ASP A 69 20.23 -16.59 20.11
N ALA A 70 21.39 -16.27 19.53
CA ALA A 70 21.62 -14.97 18.89
C ALA A 70 20.77 -14.79 17.62
N ILE A 71 20.65 -15.81 16.78
CA ILE A 71 19.83 -15.80 15.56
C ILE A 71 18.35 -15.65 15.93
N LEU A 72 17.88 -16.40 16.91
CA LEU A 72 16.50 -16.29 17.38
C LEU A 72 16.22 -14.89 17.96
N THR A 73 17.13 -14.35 18.79
CA THR A 73 16.98 -13.01 19.35
C THR A 73 16.93 -11.95 18.24
N GLN A 74 17.80 -12.05 17.23
CA GLN A 74 17.75 -11.16 16.06
C GLN A 74 16.41 -11.28 15.33
N PHE A 75 15.94 -12.53 15.10
CA PHE A 75 14.65 -12.74 14.47
C PHE A 75 13.52 -12.13 15.29
N LEU A 76 13.46 -12.34 16.61
CA LEU A 76 12.40 -11.84 17.47
C LEU A 76 12.34 -10.31 17.47
N ASN A 77 13.50 -9.65 17.52
CA ASN A 77 13.53 -8.17 17.44
C ASN A 77 13.00 -7.64 16.10
N THR A 78 13.34 -8.32 14.99
CA THR A 78 12.84 -7.94 13.66
C THR A 78 11.35 -8.28 13.51
N ALA A 79 10.93 -9.45 13.99
CA ALA A 79 9.55 -9.91 13.92
C ALA A 79 8.60 -9.03 14.73
N ASP A 80 9.02 -8.56 15.90
CA ASP A 80 8.23 -7.69 16.76
C ASP A 80 7.88 -6.38 16.03
N GLY A 81 8.88 -5.72 15.43
CA GLY A 81 8.67 -4.53 14.60
C GLY A 81 7.78 -4.80 13.38
N TYR A 82 7.96 -5.93 12.71
CA TYR A 82 7.15 -6.33 11.56
C TYR A 82 5.68 -6.60 11.95
N LEU A 83 5.43 -7.30 13.06
CA LEU A 83 4.08 -7.54 13.56
C LEU A 83 3.37 -6.22 13.93
N CYS A 84 4.10 -5.27 14.52
CA CYS A 84 3.57 -3.93 14.74
C CYS A 84 3.24 -3.20 13.43
N GLU A 85 4.08 -3.31 12.39
CA GLU A 85 3.77 -2.74 11.07
C GLU A 85 2.52 -3.37 10.44
N LEU A 86 2.32 -4.69 10.56
CA LEU A 86 1.11 -5.37 10.10
C LEU A 86 -0.13 -4.89 10.85
N LYS A 87 -0.04 -4.81 12.18
CA LYS A 87 -1.14 -4.36 13.05
C LYS A 87 -1.60 -2.95 12.71
N GLU A 88 -0.64 -2.04 12.48
CA GLU A 88 -0.89 -0.63 12.15
C GLU A 88 -1.22 -0.39 10.67
N ALA A 89 -1.13 -1.41 9.81
CA ALA A 89 -1.49 -1.28 8.41
C ALA A 89 -2.95 -0.82 8.28
N GLN A 90 -3.16 0.17 7.41
CA GLN A 90 -4.51 0.67 7.13
C GLN A 90 -5.13 -0.17 6.03
N ILE A 91 -6.28 -0.77 6.31
CA ILE A 91 -7.05 -1.57 5.36
C ILE A 91 -8.47 -1.04 5.21
N ARG A 92 -9.12 -1.39 4.11
CA ARG A 92 -10.53 -1.11 3.93
C ARG A 92 -11.37 -2.07 4.77
N ASP A 93 -12.30 -1.54 5.57
CA ASP A 93 -13.33 -2.32 6.26
C ASP A 93 -14.64 -2.23 5.46
N GLY A 94 -14.71 -2.94 4.36
CA GLY A 94 -15.78 -2.88 3.39
C GLY A 94 -15.61 -1.78 2.33
N LEU A 95 -16.59 -1.66 1.44
CA LEU A 95 -16.60 -0.74 0.32
C LEU A 95 -17.32 0.56 0.68
N HIS A 96 -17.01 1.64 -0.05
CA HIS A 96 -17.78 2.86 0.03
C HIS A 96 -19.20 2.66 -0.53
N ILE A 97 -20.20 3.08 0.24
CA ILE A 97 -21.59 3.09 -0.21
C ILE A 97 -21.94 4.50 -0.65
N PHE A 98 -22.23 4.68 -1.93
CA PHE A 98 -22.50 5.97 -2.54
C PHE A 98 -23.61 6.74 -1.81
N GLY A 99 -23.30 7.95 -1.39
CA GLY A 99 -24.23 8.81 -0.66
C GLY A 99 -24.45 8.46 0.82
N GLN A 100 -23.72 7.50 1.38
CA GLN A 100 -23.88 7.07 2.77
C GLN A 100 -22.61 7.31 3.58
N CYS A 101 -22.75 8.03 4.68
CA CYS A 101 -21.68 8.17 5.66
C CYS A 101 -21.55 6.85 6.45
N PRO A 102 -20.31 6.35 6.68
CA PRO A 102 -20.08 5.23 7.60
C PRO A 102 -20.68 5.49 8.97
N GLN A 103 -21.04 4.44 9.71
CA GLN A 103 -21.65 4.53 11.03
C GLN A 103 -20.86 3.73 12.08
N HIS A 104 -21.11 4.01 13.36
CA HIS A 104 -20.54 3.29 14.50
C HIS A 104 -18.99 3.15 14.41
N THR A 105 -18.48 1.94 14.53
CA THR A 105 -17.04 1.65 14.52
C THR A 105 -16.37 2.04 13.21
N GLN A 106 -17.03 1.91 12.07
CA GLN A 106 -16.49 2.31 10.78
C GLN A 106 -16.28 3.83 10.68
N LEU A 107 -17.21 4.63 11.20
CA LEU A 107 -17.05 6.09 11.26
C LEU A 107 -15.92 6.48 12.21
N ARG A 108 -15.86 5.86 13.40
CA ARG A 108 -14.79 6.06 14.37
C ARG A 108 -13.42 5.83 13.74
N ASP A 109 -13.24 4.66 13.13
CA ASP A 109 -11.97 4.25 12.56
C ASP A 109 -11.55 5.13 11.36
N LEU A 110 -12.51 5.52 10.52
CA LEU A 110 -12.27 6.47 9.43
C LEU A 110 -11.84 7.85 9.97
N VAL A 111 -12.50 8.34 11.02
CA VAL A 111 -12.16 9.61 11.66
C VAL A 111 -10.73 9.56 12.22
N VAL A 112 -10.36 8.48 12.92
CA VAL A 112 -9.00 8.29 13.43
C VAL A 112 -7.99 8.24 12.28
N ALA A 113 -8.26 7.46 11.22
CA ALA A 113 -7.38 7.34 10.06
C ALA A 113 -7.10 8.68 9.36
N ILE A 114 -8.09 9.59 9.34
CA ILE A 114 -7.92 10.94 8.78
C ILE A 114 -7.25 11.88 9.80
N ALA A 115 -7.70 11.87 11.05
CA ALA A 115 -7.30 12.83 12.08
C ALA A 115 -5.87 12.64 12.58
N ARG A 116 -5.31 11.43 12.50
CA ARG A 116 -3.92 11.16 12.90
C ARG A 116 -2.88 11.84 12.01
N ASN A 117 -3.25 12.20 10.77
CA ASN A 117 -2.32 12.85 9.86
C ASN A 117 -2.17 14.35 10.20
N PRO A 118 -0.93 14.85 10.29
CA PRO A 118 -0.67 16.27 10.49
C PRO A 118 -0.97 17.06 9.21
N ASN A 119 -1.14 18.37 9.37
CA ASN A 119 -1.09 19.32 8.26
C ASN A 119 -0.48 20.64 8.75
N ALA A 120 -0.42 21.67 7.88
CA ALA A 120 0.25 22.95 8.18
C ALA A 120 -0.16 23.60 9.54
N ASN A 121 -1.36 23.30 10.05
CA ASN A 121 -1.92 23.92 11.26
C ASN A 121 -2.33 22.91 12.34
N ARG A 122 -2.02 21.62 12.16
CA ARG A 122 -2.47 20.55 13.05
C ARG A 122 -1.36 19.53 13.26
N LEU A 123 -1.27 19.05 14.49
CA LEU A 123 -0.30 18.03 14.89
C LEU A 123 -0.68 16.62 14.42
N GLY A 124 -1.98 16.35 14.27
CA GLY A 124 -2.54 15.02 14.19
C GLY A 124 -2.85 14.42 15.56
N LEU A 125 -3.96 13.68 15.65
CA LEU A 125 -4.54 13.26 16.95
C LEU A 125 -3.58 12.41 17.79
N THR A 126 -2.97 11.36 17.21
CA THR A 126 -2.09 10.45 17.95
C THR A 126 -0.80 11.14 18.42
N ARG A 127 -0.25 12.05 17.61
CA ARG A 127 0.90 12.88 17.99
C ARG A 127 0.54 13.88 19.10
N ALA A 128 -0.64 14.48 19.02
CA ALA A 128 -1.14 15.39 20.06
C ALA A 128 -1.25 14.69 21.41
N ILE A 129 -1.79 13.46 21.43
CA ILE A 129 -1.87 12.61 22.62
C ILE A 129 -0.47 12.29 23.16
N ALA A 130 0.45 11.86 22.28
CA ALA A 130 1.82 11.54 22.67
C ALA A 130 2.51 12.73 23.36
N LEU A 131 2.39 13.93 22.79
CA LEU A 131 2.96 15.15 23.34
C LEU A 131 2.33 15.52 24.71
N ASP A 132 1.01 15.39 24.85
CA ASP A 132 0.33 15.66 26.10
C ASP A 132 0.71 14.64 27.20
N TRP A 133 1.12 13.43 26.83
CA TRP A 133 1.66 12.41 27.74
C TRP A 133 3.17 12.57 28.00
N GLY A 134 3.82 13.55 27.35
CA GLY A 134 5.26 13.78 27.50
C GLY A 134 6.13 12.78 26.70
N TRP A 135 5.54 12.08 25.72
CA TRP A 135 6.27 11.19 24.83
C TRP A 135 6.85 11.97 23.66
N ASN A 136 8.16 11.90 23.50
CA ASN A 136 8.90 12.69 22.52
C ASN A 136 9.24 11.88 21.25
N PHE A 137 8.23 11.26 20.62
CA PHE A 137 8.35 10.64 19.32
C PHE A 137 7.11 10.94 18.46
N ASP A 138 7.25 10.80 17.14
CA ASP A 138 6.13 10.92 16.23
C ASP A 138 5.57 9.53 15.90
N PRO A 139 4.33 9.19 16.27
CA PRO A 139 3.74 7.86 16.05
C PRO A 139 3.70 7.43 14.57
N LEU A 140 3.69 8.38 13.64
CA LEU A 140 3.61 8.10 12.21
C LEU A 140 4.97 7.85 11.54
N THR A 141 6.06 8.33 12.13
CA THR A 141 7.39 8.31 11.49
C THR A 141 8.44 7.53 12.27
N ALA A 142 8.14 7.19 13.52
CA ALA A 142 9.06 6.44 14.37
C ALA A 142 9.25 5.00 13.86
N ASP A 143 10.41 4.44 14.13
CA ASP A 143 10.69 3.02 13.95
C ASP A 143 9.95 2.23 15.02
N LEU A 144 8.95 1.43 14.61
CA LEU A 144 8.09 0.68 15.54
C LEU A 144 8.86 -0.39 16.31
N GLY A 145 9.93 -0.94 15.73
CA GLY A 145 10.78 -1.93 16.40
C GLY A 145 11.82 -1.34 17.36
N ALA A 146 11.98 -0.02 17.40
CA ALA A 146 12.96 0.62 18.27
C ALA A 146 12.55 0.55 19.74
N GLU A 147 13.53 0.36 20.64
CA GLU A 147 13.31 0.36 22.08
C GLU A 147 12.80 1.72 22.58
N LEU A 148 11.83 1.68 23.48
CA LEU A 148 11.28 2.87 24.10
C LEU A 148 12.15 3.31 25.30
N VAL A 149 13.08 4.24 25.05
CA VAL A 149 14.00 4.74 26.08
C VAL A 149 13.36 5.91 26.85
N ASN A 150 13.27 5.79 28.20
CA ASN A 150 12.85 6.86 29.14
C ASN A 150 11.41 7.39 29.00
N CYS A 151 10.45 6.60 28.57
CA CYS A 151 9.04 7.00 28.61
C CYS A 151 8.38 6.53 29.90
N VAL A 152 7.94 7.47 30.72
CA VAL A 152 7.06 7.18 31.87
C VAL A 152 5.64 7.05 31.30
N VAL A 153 5.06 5.86 31.40
CA VAL A 153 3.65 5.67 31.04
C VAL A 153 2.80 6.50 32.01
N PRO A 154 2.01 7.47 31.56
CA PRO A 154 1.04 8.10 32.44
C PRO A 154 0.13 7.00 32.96
N ARG A 155 -0.32 7.11 34.24
CA ARG A 155 -1.38 6.24 34.70
C ARG A 155 -2.58 6.45 33.79
N LEU A 156 -2.83 5.48 32.89
CA LEU A 156 -4.06 5.44 32.12
C LEU A 156 -5.22 5.61 33.11
N PRO A 157 -6.22 6.46 32.85
CA PRO A 157 -7.40 6.53 33.69
C PRO A 157 -7.95 5.09 33.82
N PRO A 158 -8.41 4.70 35.03
CA PRO A 158 -8.92 3.35 35.25
C PRO A 158 -10.00 3.09 34.23
N GLN A 159 -9.85 2.02 33.45
CA GLN A 159 -10.89 1.57 32.51
C GLN A 159 -12.18 1.39 33.33
N PRO A 160 -13.30 1.99 32.91
CA PRO A 160 -14.56 1.74 33.60
C PRO A 160 -14.85 0.23 33.51
N PRO A 161 -15.32 -0.40 34.60
CA PRO A 161 -15.68 -1.80 34.56
C PRO A 161 -16.74 -1.98 33.47
N LEU A 162 -16.48 -2.88 32.54
CA LEU A 162 -17.48 -3.30 31.53
C LEU A 162 -18.69 -3.84 32.32
N GLU A 163 -19.72 -3.01 32.49
CA GLU A 163 -20.99 -3.44 33.03
C GLU A 163 -21.58 -4.52 32.13
N ARG A 164 -21.60 -5.74 32.65
CA ARG A 164 -22.34 -6.85 32.04
C ARG A 164 -23.81 -6.46 31.96
N GLY A 165 -24.28 -6.21 30.72
CA GLY A 165 -25.66 -6.45 30.34
C GLY A 165 -26.72 -5.72 31.16
N ALA A 166 -26.90 -4.43 30.94
CA ALA A 166 -28.20 -3.80 31.14
C ALA A 166 -29.02 -3.98 29.84
N LEU A 167 -29.92 -4.95 29.83
CA LEU A 167 -31.00 -5.03 28.87
C LEU A 167 -31.86 -3.77 29.03
N ILE A 168 -31.67 -2.77 28.17
CA ILE A 168 -32.63 -1.67 28.06
C ILE A 168 -33.83 -2.22 27.28
N ALA A 169 -34.89 -2.49 28.02
CA ALA A 169 -36.18 -2.80 27.43
C ALA A 169 -36.74 -1.55 26.74
N LEU A 170 -36.74 -1.55 25.41
CA LEU A 170 -37.51 -0.58 24.61
C LEU A 170 -38.96 -0.94 24.64
N PRO A 171 -39.89 -0.01 24.91
CA PRO A 171 -41.31 -0.25 24.77
C PRO A 171 -41.72 -0.08 23.29
N PHE A 172 -42.54 -0.99 22.85
CA PHE A 172 -43.31 -1.11 21.60
C PHE A 172 -42.75 -2.03 20.50
N GLY A 173 -43.37 -3.21 20.59
CA GLY A 173 -43.42 -4.32 19.68
C GLY A 173 -43.38 -4.06 18.18
N LYS A 174 -42.44 -4.75 17.60
CA LYS A 174 -42.56 -5.64 16.45
C LYS A 174 -41.26 -6.43 16.37
N SER A 175 -41.34 -7.71 16.64
CA SER A 175 -40.30 -8.69 16.40
C SER A 175 -40.02 -8.74 14.90
N ILE A 176 -38.86 -8.28 14.49
CA ILE A 176 -38.25 -8.71 13.24
C ILE A 176 -37.25 -9.76 13.68
N ASP A 177 -37.45 -10.98 13.31
CA ASP A 177 -36.49 -12.07 13.45
C ASP A 177 -35.26 -11.70 12.60
N LEU A 178 -34.29 -11.12 13.25
CA LEU A 178 -32.93 -11.08 12.74
C LEU A 178 -32.39 -12.48 12.97
N ALA A 179 -32.13 -13.20 11.89
CA ALA A 179 -31.38 -14.45 11.93
C ALA A 179 -30.08 -14.24 12.74
N PRO A 180 -29.73 -15.20 13.62
CA PRO A 180 -28.51 -15.09 14.42
C PRO A 180 -27.31 -14.96 13.48
N SER A 181 -26.43 -14.02 13.78
CA SER A 181 -25.11 -13.88 13.15
C SER A 181 -24.45 -15.26 13.10
N PRO A 182 -23.89 -15.71 11.97
CA PRO A 182 -23.25 -17.02 11.84
C PRO A 182 -22.00 -17.19 12.72
N PHE A 183 -21.57 -16.19 13.46
CA PHE A 183 -20.41 -16.21 14.35
C PHE A 183 -20.76 -16.52 15.83
N GLN A 184 -21.65 -17.48 16.09
CA GLN A 184 -21.75 -18.13 17.41
C GLN A 184 -21.18 -19.55 17.34
N GLY A 185 -19.97 -19.70 16.84
CA GLY A 185 -19.18 -20.92 16.94
C GLY A 185 -17.82 -20.58 17.58
N GLU A 186 -17.66 -20.97 18.81
CA GLU A 186 -16.47 -21.18 19.59
C GLU A 186 -15.34 -20.11 19.49
N GLY A 187 -15.31 -19.23 20.48
CA GLY A 187 -14.06 -18.73 21.00
C GLY A 187 -13.44 -17.49 20.39
N TRP A 188 -14.20 -16.41 20.32
CA TRP A 188 -13.56 -15.19 20.79
C TRP A 188 -13.40 -15.39 22.31
N GLY A 189 -12.29 -16.00 22.69
CA GLY A 189 -11.87 -16.02 24.07
C GLY A 189 -11.79 -14.57 24.46
N GLY A 190 -12.78 -14.11 25.23
CA GLY A 190 -12.70 -12.82 25.85
C GLY A 190 -11.33 -12.76 26.51
N VAL A 191 -10.49 -11.82 26.06
CA VAL A 191 -9.25 -11.50 26.72
C VAL A 191 -9.68 -11.27 28.17
N LYS A 192 -9.38 -12.22 29.04
CA LYS A 192 -9.36 -11.96 30.47
C LYS A 192 -8.26 -10.92 30.62
N THR A 193 -8.66 -9.66 30.66
CA THR A 193 -7.77 -8.59 31.10
C THR A 193 -7.30 -8.97 32.49
N SER A 194 -6.18 -9.68 32.55
CA SER A 194 -5.38 -9.78 33.75
C SER A 194 -4.94 -8.34 34.02
N ALA A 195 -5.23 -7.86 35.23
CA ALA A 195 -5.07 -6.47 35.63
C ALA A 195 -3.59 -6.02 35.79
N THR A 196 -2.69 -6.56 35.02
CA THR A 196 -1.30 -6.08 34.89
C THR A 196 -1.16 -5.40 33.54
N PRO A 197 -0.86 -4.09 33.49
CA PRO A 197 -0.62 -3.41 32.24
C PRO A 197 0.53 -4.12 31.49
N LYS A 198 0.33 -4.42 30.21
CA LYS A 198 1.35 -4.98 29.32
C LYS A 198 2.59 -4.07 29.40
N PRO A 199 3.79 -4.58 29.64
CA PRO A 199 4.98 -3.74 29.65
C PRO A 199 5.22 -3.18 28.24
N ILE A 200 5.38 -1.87 28.12
CA ILE A 200 5.73 -1.23 26.88
C ILE A 200 7.24 -1.44 26.66
N ARG A 201 7.63 -2.17 25.62
CA ARG A 201 9.02 -2.51 25.32
C ARG A 201 9.56 -1.71 24.14
N ILE A 202 8.77 -1.60 23.09
CA ILE A 202 9.12 -0.95 21.85
C ILE A 202 8.16 0.20 21.52
N ILE A 203 8.55 1.05 20.59
CA ILE A 203 7.70 2.18 20.15
C ILE A 203 6.39 1.67 19.57
N GLY A 204 6.36 0.51 18.93
CA GLY A 204 5.15 -0.11 18.40
C GLY A 204 4.06 -0.32 19.47
N ASP A 205 4.43 -0.83 20.66
CA ASP A 205 3.51 -0.97 21.78
C ASP A 205 2.91 0.38 22.22
N ALA A 206 3.75 1.42 22.23
CA ALA A 206 3.31 2.77 22.58
C ALA A 206 2.34 3.35 21.51
N VAL A 207 2.61 3.11 20.24
CA VAL A 207 1.73 3.54 19.13
C VAL A 207 0.38 2.85 19.20
N GLU A 208 0.34 1.54 19.52
CA GLU A 208 -0.90 0.80 19.71
C GLU A 208 -1.79 1.45 20.79
N ILE A 209 -1.21 1.77 21.95
CA ILE A 209 -1.91 2.44 23.04
C ILE A 209 -2.44 3.83 22.62
N LEU A 210 -1.64 4.59 21.85
CA LEU A 210 -2.08 5.91 21.33
C LEU A 210 -3.26 5.79 20.38
N GLU A 211 -3.23 4.82 19.46
CA GLU A 211 -4.30 4.59 18.49
C GLU A 211 -5.59 4.09 19.17
N GLU A 212 -5.48 3.19 20.16
CA GLU A 212 -6.62 2.73 20.95
C GLU A 212 -7.26 3.87 21.74
N TYR A 213 -6.44 4.68 22.43
CA TYR A 213 -6.94 5.83 23.16
C TYR A 213 -7.56 6.89 22.24
N ALA A 214 -6.98 7.14 21.07
CA ALA A 214 -7.56 8.01 20.05
C ALA A 214 -8.93 7.50 19.60
N ALA A 215 -9.07 6.20 19.36
CA ALA A 215 -10.33 5.57 18.98
C ALA A 215 -11.40 5.70 20.08
N GLU A 216 -11.04 5.52 21.35
CA GLU A 216 -11.95 5.73 22.48
C GLU A 216 -12.44 7.19 22.58
N LEU A 217 -11.52 8.16 22.44
CA LEU A 217 -11.89 9.59 22.46
C LEU A 217 -12.83 9.96 21.32
N VAL A 218 -12.56 9.44 20.09
CA VAL A 218 -13.40 9.68 18.92
C VAL A 218 -14.77 8.99 19.08
N ALA A 219 -14.84 7.78 19.65
CA ALA A 219 -16.10 7.09 19.92
C ALA A 219 -17.00 7.93 20.85
N LYS A 220 -16.46 8.40 21.97
CA LYS A 220 -17.16 9.29 22.92
C LYS A 220 -17.64 10.58 22.26
N LEU A 221 -16.79 11.15 21.37
CA LEU A 221 -17.15 12.36 20.62
C LEU A 221 -18.31 12.12 19.66
N ILE A 222 -18.34 10.99 18.97
CA ILE A 222 -19.43 10.62 18.04
C ILE A 222 -20.72 10.39 18.85
N GLU A 223 -20.69 9.67 19.96
CA GLU A 223 -21.86 9.41 20.82
C GLU A 223 -22.48 10.71 21.31
N THR A 224 -21.68 11.66 21.81
CA THR A 224 -22.17 12.96 22.27
C THR A 224 -22.73 13.84 21.16
N SER A 225 -22.29 13.62 19.92
CA SER A 225 -22.78 14.38 18.75
C SER A 225 -24.12 13.88 18.21
N VAL A 226 -24.54 12.65 18.56
CA VAL A 226 -25.80 12.02 18.06
C VAL A 226 -27.01 12.41 18.90
N ASP A 227 -26.85 12.80 20.17
CA ASP A 227 -27.94 13.12 21.09
C ASP A 227 -28.66 14.46 20.83
N GLY A 228 -28.45 15.07 19.66
CA GLY A 228 -29.24 16.22 19.15
C GLY A 228 -28.91 17.57 19.77
N GLU A 229 -28.09 17.63 20.78
CA GLU A 229 -27.49 18.87 21.28
C GLU A 229 -26.14 19.05 20.60
N GLY A 230 -26.12 19.81 19.51
CA GLY A 230 -24.87 20.17 18.82
C GLY A 230 -23.82 20.60 19.85
N TYR A 231 -22.63 20.05 19.78
CA TYR A 231 -21.53 20.30 20.72
C TYR A 231 -21.42 21.82 20.95
N PRO A 232 -21.64 22.33 22.18
CA PRO A 232 -21.60 23.78 22.43
C PRO A 232 -20.19 24.26 22.10
N GLN A 233 -20.06 25.20 21.19
CA GLN A 233 -18.77 25.78 20.81
C GLN A 233 -18.06 26.25 22.09
N GLY A 234 -16.95 25.60 22.45
CA GLY A 234 -16.13 25.93 23.59
C GLY A 234 -16.35 25.15 24.88
N ALA A 235 -17.26 24.17 24.94
CA ALA A 235 -17.33 23.27 26.08
C ALA A 235 -16.28 22.14 25.95
N PRO A 236 -15.42 21.91 26.96
CA PRO A 236 -14.49 20.79 26.92
C PRO A 236 -15.25 19.46 26.95
N LEU A 237 -14.78 18.47 26.18
CA LEU A 237 -15.26 17.10 26.29
C LEU A 237 -15.13 16.65 27.76
N GLN A 238 -16.24 16.25 28.37
CA GLN A 238 -16.20 15.59 29.67
C GLN A 238 -15.75 14.15 29.48
N VAL A 239 -14.45 13.94 29.53
CA VAL A 239 -13.84 12.61 29.62
C VAL A 239 -13.29 12.47 31.03
N ASP A 240 -13.43 11.30 31.63
CA ASP A 240 -12.85 11.02 32.96
C ASP A 240 -11.32 11.14 32.89
N GLY A 241 -10.78 12.28 33.27
CA GLY A 241 -9.36 12.65 33.22
C GLY A 241 -9.14 14.03 32.57
N GLU A 242 -8.04 14.69 32.91
CA GLU A 242 -7.61 15.92 32.24
C GLU A 242 -7.07 15.59 30.83
N ILE A 243 -7.81 15.97 29.78
CA ILE A 243 -7.32 15.92 28.40
C ILE A 243 -6.35 17.09 28.20
N GLY A 244 -5.14 16.79 27.69
CA GLY A 244 -4.16 17.82 27.40
C GLY A 244 -4.59 18.77 26.29
N ILE A 245 -3.99 19.95 26.23
CA ILE A 245 -4.40 21.05 25.35
C ILE A 245 -4.24 20.70 23.86
N ASN A 246 -3.21 19.92 23.51
CA ASN A 246 -2.98 19.52 22.12
C ASN A 246 -4.08 18.56 21.66
N THR A 247 -4.39 17.54 22.45
CA THR A 247 -5.47 16.57 22.18
C THR A 247 -6.83 17.27 22.09
N GLN A 248 -7.11 18.19 23.02
CA GLN A 248 -8.36 18.97 23.00
C GLN A 248 -8.51 19.79 21.71
N THR A 249 -7.42 20.35 21.19
CA THR A 249 -7.41 21.13 19.94
C THR A 249 -7.78 20.24 18.76
N GLU A 250 -7.22 19.02 18.68
CA GLU A 250 -7.53 18.05 17.62
C GLU A 250 -9.00 17.58 17.71
N LEU A 251 -9.48 17.26 18.92
CA LEU A 251 -10.88 16.84 19.11
C LEU A 251 -11.87 17.94 18.74
N ASN A 252 -11.59 19.20 19.05
CA ASN A 252 -12.41 20.33 18.63
C ASN A 252 -12.46 20.46 17.10
N TRP A 253 -11.33 20.24 16.41
CA TRP A 253 -11.32 20.24 14.96
C TRP A 253 -12.14 19.08 14.38
N ILE A 254 -12.03 17.88 14.96
CA ILE A 254 -12.83 16.70 14.57
C ILE A 254 -14.32 17.03 14.70
N ALA A 255 -14.75 17.54 15.86
CA ALA A 255 -16.14 17.86 16.15
C ALA A 255 -16.72 18.97 15.23
N THR A 256 -15.92 20.01 14.94
CA THR A 256 -16.44 21.21 14.26
C THR A 256 -16.22 21.23 12.76
N LYS A 257 -15.31 20.40 12.24
CA LYS A 257 -14.93 20.38 10.82
C LYS A 257 -15.05 18.99 10.21
N LEU A 258 -14.36 17.98 10.74
CA LEU A 258 -14.26 16.67 10.09
C LEU A 258 -15.58 15.90 10.13
N LEU A 259 -16.18 15.72 11.31
CA LEU A 259 -17.47 15.02 11.44
C LEU A 259 -18.59 15.66 10.63
N PRO A 260 -18.80 16.99 10.68
CA PRO A 260 -19.81 17.63 9.84
C PRO A 260 -19.57 17.47 8.34
N ALA A 261 -18.30 17.41 7.91
CA ALA A 261 -17.96 17.19 6.49
C ALA A 261 -18.24 15.74 6.05
N LEU A 262 -17.93 14.74 6.88
CA LEU A 262 -18.25 13.34 6.62
C LEU A 262 -19.77 13.09 6.63
N GLN A 263 -20.53 13.72 7.52
CA GLN A 263 -21.98 13.60 7.56
C GLN A 263 -22.68 14.14 6.30
N GLN A 264 -22.00 14.94 5.49
CA GLN A 264 -22.49 15.45 4.22
C GLN A 264 -22.24 14.53 3.02
N THR A 265 -21.86 13.28 3.23
CA THR A 265 -21.64 12.29 2.14
C THR A 265 -22.88 12.11 1.24
N ASN A 266 -24.10 12.38 1.74
CA ASN A 266 -25.32 12.39 0.95
C ASN A 266 -25.30 13.40 -0.23
N LEU A 267 -24.41 14.41 -0.19
CA LEU A 267 -24.18 15.32 -1.30
C LEU A 267 -23.71 14.61 -2.57
N GLU A 268 -23.14 13.43 -2.47
CA GLU A 268 -22.78 12.60 -3.64
C GLU A 268 -24.01 12.32 -4.50
N MET A 269 -25.11 11.86 -3.88
CA MET A 269 -26.39 11.59 -4.55
C MET A 269 -27.06 12.88 -5.02
N VAL A 270 -27.15 13.87 -4.13
CA VAL A 270 -27.82 15.14 -4.42
C VAL A 270 -27.17 15.87 -5.58
N ASN A 271 -25.84 15.97 -5.57
CA ASN A 271 -25.11 16.70 -6.61
C ASN A 271 -25.00 15.91 -7.92
N LEU A 272 -25.01 14.57 -7.88
CA LEU A 272 -25.16 13.77 -9.09
C LEU A 272 -26.48 14.10 -9.81
N LEU A 273 -27.61 14.08 -9.08
CA LEU A 273 -28.92 14.39 -9.65
C LEU A 273 -28.98 15.85 -10.16
N ARG A 274 -28.39 16.81 -9.43
CA ARG A 274 -28.28 18.20 -9.88
C ARG A 274 -27.49 18.31 -11.19
N GLY A 275 -26.36 17.59 -11.29
CA GLY A 275 -25.55 17.58 -12.51
C GLY A 275 -26.30 16.98 -13.70
N LEU A 276 -27.06 15.91 -13.50
CA LEU A 276 -27.91 15.32 -14.53
C LEU A 276 -29.03 16.29 -15.00
N ASN A 277 -29.50 17.17 -14.11
CA ASN A 277 -30.44 18.25 -14.45
C ASN A 277 -29.77 19.47 -15.11
N GLY A 278 -28.45 19.47 -15.31
CA GLY A 278 -27.71 20.61 -15.87
C GLY A 278 -27.49 21.76 -14.90
N GLU A 279 -27.65 21.52 -13.60
CA GLU A 279 -27.44 22.53 -12.56
C GLU A 279 -25.97 22.62 -12.14
N TYR A 280 -25.58 23.75 -11.56
CA TYR A 280 -24.23 23.95 -11.03
C TYR A 280 -23.92 23.02 -9.86
N ILE A 281 -22.78 22.36 -9.92
CA ILE A 281 -22.22 21.57 -8.83
C ILE A 281 -21.01 22.30 -8.26
N PRO A 282 -20.93 22.50 -6.92
CA PRO A 282 -19.79 23.14 -6.29
C PRO A 282 -18.47 22.45 -6.63
N SER A 283 -17.45 23.22 -6.99
CA SER A 283 -16.12 22.68 -7.24
C SER A 283 -15.37 22.34 -5.94
N GLY A 284 -14.44 21.42 -6.01
CA GLY A 284 -13.60 21.03 -4.90
C GLY A 284 -12.24 20.51 -5.35
N ALA A 285 -11.25 20.49 -4.44
CA ALA A 285 -9.93 19.96 -4.72
C ALA A 285 -9.96 18.44 -4.85
N SER A 286 -9.06 17.90 -5.67
CA SER A 286 -8.71 16.47 -5.71
C SER A 286 -7.73 16.13 -4.58
N GLY A 287 -7.81 14.95 -4.01
CA GLY A 287 -6.89 14.47 -2.98
C GLY A 287 -7.40 13.23 -2.25
N ALA A 288 -6.61 12.75 -1.30
CA ALA A 288 -6.96 11.65 -0.40
C ALA A 288 -7.07 12.19 1.04
N PRO A 289 -8.24 12.09 1.69
CA PRO A 289 -8.41 12.55 3.08
C PRO A 289 -7.44 11.92 4.05
N THR A 290 -7.17 10.63 3.88
CA THR A 290 -6.27 9.83 4.73
C THR A 290 -4.78 10.13 4.52
N ARG A 291 -4.45 10.98 3.52
CA ARG A 291 -3.09 11.48 3.26
C ARG A 291 -2.89 12.92 3.75
N GLY A 292 -3.60 13.32 4.79
CA GLY A 292 -3.48 14.66 5.36
C GLY A 292 -4.16 15.79 4.56
N LYS A 293 -5.08 15.44 3.64
CA LYS A 293 -5.88 16.41 2.86
C LYS A 293 -7.38 16.36 3.20
N PRO A 294 -7.77 16.60 4.46
CA PRO A 294 -9.18 16.54 4.87
C PRO A 294 -10.06 17.61 4.23
N GLU A 295 -9.47 18.66 3.64
CA GLU A 295 -10.18 19.73 2.93
C GLU A 295 -10.87 19.29 1.64
N VAL A 296 -10.55 18.08 1.13
CA VAL A 296 -11.29 17.51 0.00
C VAL A 296 -12.70 17.07 0.39
N LEU A 297 -12.98 16.94 1.69
CA LEU A 297 -14.32 16.70 2.22
C LEU A 297 -15.15 18.01 2.29
N PRO A 298 -16.48 17.93 2.20
CA PRO A 298 -17.29 16.76 1.89
C PRO A 298 -17.12 16.28 0.44
N THR A 299 -17.43 15.02 0.21
CA THR A 299 -17.52 14.42 -1.14
C THR A 299 -18.72 14.96 -1.95
N GLY A 300 -18.92 14.50 -3.17
CA GLY A 300 -20.02 14.97 -4.02
C GLY A 300 -19.77 16.33 -4.67
N ARG A 301 -18.52 16.73 -4.81
CA ARG A 301 -18.10 17.94 -5.51
C ARG A 301 -17.65 17.64 -6.93
N ASN A 302 -17.72 18.63 -7.81
CA ASN A 302 -17.05 18.59 -9.11
C ASN A 302 -15.57 18.93 -8.89
N PHE A 303 -14.70 17.91 -8.80
CA PHE A 303 -13.29 18.14 -8.51
C PHE A 303 -12.58 18.83 -9.67
N TYR A 304 -11.74 19.82 -9.35
CA TYR A 304 -10.88 20.47 -10.33
C TYR A 304 -9.48 19.86 -10.32
N SER A 305 -8.86 19.84 -11.52
CA SER A 305 -7.47 19.49 -11.71
C SER A 305 -6.54 20.53 -11.04
N VAL A 306 -5.31 20.12 -10.79
CA VAL A 306 -4.21 21.02 -10.40
C VAL A 306 -3.85 21.96 -11.56
N ASP A 307 -3.29 23.15 -11.27
CA ASP A 307 -2.60 23.92 -12.31
C ASP A 307 -1.36 23.12 -12.76
N ILE A 308 -1.44 22.48 -13.91
CA ILE A 308 -0.37 21.60 -14.43
C ILE A 308 0.98 22.32 -14.52
N ARG A 309 0.98 23.66 -14.66
CA ARG A 309 2.20 24.48 -14.69
C ARG A 309 2.87 24.63 -13.33
N ALA A 310 2.15 24.34 -12.24
CA ALA A 310 2.69 24.33 -10.89
C ALA A 310 3.19 22.94 -10.45
N VAL A 311 3.12 21.94 -11.33
CA VAL A 311 3.58 20.57 -11.07
C VAL A 311 4.98 20.36 -11.68
N PRO A 312 5.93 19.75 -10.94
CA PRO A 312 5.81 19.33 -9.55
C PRO A 312 5.81 20.51 -8.59
N THR A 313 5.03 20.39 -7.52
CA THR A 313 4.98 21.41 -6.47
C THR A 313 6.26 21.35 -5.61
N GLU A 314 6.58 22.44 -4.88
CA GLU A 314 7.70 22.46 -3.94
C GLU A 314 7.59 21.34 -2.88
N THR A 315 6.36 21.04 -2.42
CA THR A 315 6.11 19.95 -1.47
C THR A 315 6.37 18.57 -2.10
N ALA A 316 5.91 18.37 -3.33
CA ALA A 316 6.18 17.15 -4.08
C ALA A 316 7.67 16.97 -4.35
N TRP A 317 8.40 18.06 -4.62
CA TRP A 317 9.86 18.02 -4.73
C TRP A 317 10.54 17.57 -3.44
N CYS A 318 10.11 18.09 -2.29
CA CYS A 318 10.67 17.70 -1.00
C CYS A 318 10.48 16.20 -0.73
N LEU A 319 9.29 15.66 -1.03
CA LEU A 319 9.02 14.24 -0.89
C LEU A 319 9.77 13.41 -1.93
N GLY A 320 9.67 13.78 -3.21
CA GLY A 320 10.33 13.04 -4.31
C GLY A 320 11.85 12.92 -4.11
N ARG A 321 12.49 13.97 -3.60
CA ARG A 321 13.90 13.93 -3.23
C ARG A 321 14.19 12.93 -2.11
N LYS A 322 13.38 12.95 -1.03
CA LYS A 322 13.52 11.96 0.05
C LYS A 322 13.31 10.53 -0.43
N ALA A 323 12.28 10.31 -1.24
CA ALA A 323 11.98 9.00 -1.81
C ALA A 323 13.12 8.50 -2.71
N ALA A 324 13.77 9.40 -3.46
CA ALA A 324 14.94 9.07 -4.26
C ALA A 324 16.13 8.63 -3.38
N GLU A 325 16.41 9.36 -2.30
CA GLU A 325 17.49 9.01 -1.37
C GLU A 325 17.22 7.67 -0.66
N VAL A 326 16.00 7.45 -0.16
CA VAL A 326 15.63 6.19 0.50
C VAL A 326 15.79 4.99 -0.45
N LEU A 327 15.42 5.13 -1.73
CA LEU A 327 15.62 4.07 -2.73
C LEU A 327 17.12 3.79 -2.96
N ILE A 328 17.91 4.83 -3.13
CA ILE A 328 19.35 4.71 -3.38
C ILE A 328 20.05 4.08 -2.18
N ASP A 329 19.73 4.53 -0.96
CA ASP A 329 20.29 3.99 0.27
C ASP A 329 19.93 2.49 0.41
N ARG A 330 18.67 2.12 0.15
CA ARG A 330 18.22 0.73 0.20
C ARG A 330 19.00 -0.13 -0.81
N TYR A 331 19.04 0.28 -2.07
CA TYR A 331 19.76 -0.45 -3.11
C TYR A 331 21.27 -0.58 -2.78
N THR A 332 21.89 0.51 -2.34
CA THR A 332 23.32 0.53 -2.01
C THR A 332 23.63 -0.38 -0.81
N GLN A 333 22.75 -0.44 0.19
CA GLN A 333 22.91 -1.35 1.33
C GLN A 333 22.80 -2.82 0.91
N GLU A 334 21.96 -3.14 -0.05
CA GLU A 334 21.75 -4.52 -0.53
C GLU A 334 22.86 -4.98 -1.49
N HIS A 335 23.34 -4.09 -2.37
CA HIS A 335 24.24 -4.45 -3.46
C HIS A 335 25.69 -3.97 -3.28
N GLY A 336 25.94 -3.05 -2.35
CA GLY A 336 27.29 -2.48 -2.12
C GLY A 336 27.72 -1.45 -3.18
N GLU A 337 26.86 -1.10 -4.14
CA GLU A 337 27.11 -0.14 -5.21
C GLU A 337 25.88 0.74 -5.49
N TYR A 338 26.09 1.90 -6.09
CA TYR A 338 24.99 2.78 -6.49
C TYR A 338 24.25 2.25 -7.71
N PRO A 339 22.90 2.42 -7.78
CA PRO A 339 22.13 2.05 -8.98
C PRO A 339 22.53 2.99 -10.15
N GLN A 340 22.65 2.41 -11.34
CA GLN A 340 22.96 3.17 -12.55
C GLN A 340 21.71 3.46 -13.40
N THR A 341 20.77 2.52 -13.44
CA THR A 341 19.60 2.59 -14.34
C THR A 341 18.32 2.17 -13.62
N LEU A 342 17.23 2.86 -13.94
CA LEU A 342 15.94 2.64 -13.29
C LEU A 342 14.78 2.88 -14.24
N GLY A 343 13.76 2.00 -14.18
CA GLY A 343 12.44 2.19 -14.77
C GLY A 343 11.43 2.62 -13.72
N LEU A 344 10.76 3.76 -13.93
CA LEU A 344 9.73 4.30 -13.03
C LEU A 344 8.40 4.42 -13.75
N SER A 345 7.36 3.80 -13.20
CA SER A 345 5.98 4.01 -13.68
C SER A 345 5.41 5.31 -13.14
N ILE A 346 4.82 6.14 -14.01
CA ILE A 346 4.18 7.41 -13.62
C ILE A 346 2.74 7.45 -14.11
N TRP A 347 1.83 7.67 -13.15
CA TRP A 347 0.40 7.76 -13.43
C TRP A 347 -0.13 9.19 -13.33
N GLY A 348 -1.05 9.54 -14.24
CA GLY A 348 -1.71 10.85 -14.22
C GLY A 348 -2.57 11.07 -12.98
N THR A 349 -3.20 10.00 -12.46
CA THR A 349 -4.04 10.06 -11.26
C THR A 349 -3.24 10.39 -10.01
N SER A 350 -2.12 9.70 -9.76
CA SER A 350 -1.21 10.00 -8.65
C SER A 350 -0.58 11.39 -8.81
N THR A 351 -0.13 11.74 -10.01
CA THR A 351 0.42 13.07 -10.31
C THR A 351 -0.57 14.19 -9.96
N MET A 352 -1.85 14.01 -10.28
CA MET A 352 -2.91 14.98 -9.95
C MET A 352 -3.17 15.10 -8.44
N ARG A 353 -3.22 13.95 -7.73
CA ARG A 353 -3.49 13.94 -6.27
C ARG A 353 -2.34 14.53 -5.46
N THR A 354 -1.11 14.22 -5.86
CA THR A 354 0.09 14.55 -5.08
C THR A 354 0.67 15.90 -5.42
N GLY A 355 0.40 16.39 -6.64
CA GLY A 355 1.10 17.52 -7.22
C GLY A 355 2.46 17.14 -7.80
N GLY A 356 2.67 15.85 -8.14
CA GLY A 356 3.79 15.36 -8.93
C GLY A 356 4.93 14.73 -8.14
N ASP A 357 4.65 13.93 -7.12
CA ASP A 357 5.69 13.24 -6.32
C ASP A 357 6.60 12.36 -7.19
N ASP A 358 6.03 11.56 -8.10
CA ASP A 358 6.77 10.61 -8.94
C ASP A 358 7.71 11.32 -9.92
N ILE A 359 7.23 12.36 -10.60
CA ILE A 359 8.07 13.15 -11.52
C ILE A 359 9.16 13.92 -10.75
N ALA A 360 8.87 14.37 -9.54
CA ALA A 360 9.85 14.99 -8.66
C ALA A 360 10.95 13.99 -8.25
N GLN A 361 10.57 12.74 -7.94
CA GLN A 361 11.53 11.67 -7.65
C GLN A 361 12.41 11.37 -8.86
N ALA A 362 11.82 11.28 -10.06
CA ALA A 362 12.56 11.06 -11.31
C ALA A 362 13.58 12.17 -11.56
N LEU A 363 13.19 13.44 -11.39
CA LEU A 363 14.08 14.59 -11.52
C LEU A 363 15.22 14.57 -10.46
N ALA A 364 14.88 14.23 -9.21
CA ALA A 364 15.87 14.11 -8.14
C ALA A 364 16.89 13.00 -8.42
N LEU A 365 16.47 11.85 -8.96
CA LEU A 365 17.36 10.74 -9.33
C LEU A 365 18.37 11.15 -10.40
N ILE A 366 17.95 11.89 -11.43
CA ILE A 366 18.88 12.41 -12.46
C ILE A 366 19.66 13.65 -11.99
N GLY A 367 19.36 14.19 -10.79
CA GLY A 367 20.04 15.33 -10.18
C GLY A 367 19.61 16.69 -10.71
N VAL A 368 18.32 16.88 -10.97
CA VAL A 368 17.73 18.13 -11.48
C VAL A 368 16.66 18.62 -10.51
N GLN A 369 16.70 19.89 -10.18
CA GLN A 369 15.75 20.56 -9.32
C GLN A 369 14.88 21.55 -10.11
N PRO A 370 13.53 21.50 -10.02
CA PRO A 370 12.66 22.51 -10.61
C PRO A 370 12.88 23.89 -9.95
N VAL A 371 12.66 24.95 -10.74
CA VAL A 371 12.69 26.35 -10.29
C VAL A 371 11.29 26.90 -10.39
N TRP A 372 10.78 27.46 -9.29
CA TRP A 372 9.44 28.02 -9.20
C TRP A 372 9.45 29.55 -9.19
N ASP A 373 8.47 30.12 -9.87
CA ASP A 373 8.18 31.56 -9.72
C ASP A 373 7.57 31.83 -8.34
N GLY A 374 8.14 32.76 -7.61
CA GLY A 374 7.78 33.03 -6.21
C GLY A 374 6.35 33.52 -5.99
N VAL A 375 5.69 34.06 -7.01
CA VAL A 375 4.31 34.59 -6.94
C VAL A 375 3.29 33.58 -7.41
N SER A 376 3.47 33.03 -8.62
CA SER A 376 2.53 32.11 -9.25
C SER A 376 2.71 30.66 -8.80
N ARG A 377 3.83 30.33 -8.16
CA ARG A 377 4.22 28.95 -7.79
C ARG A 377 4.35 28.01 -8.98
N ARG A 378 4.45 28.53 -10.20
CA ARG A 378 4.62 27.74 -11.40
C ARG A 378 6.07 27.37 -11.61
N VAL A 379 6.33 26.19 -12.15
CA VAL A 379 7.64 25.78 -12.62
C VAL A 379 7.97 26.59 -13.85
N VAL A 380 9.09 27.32 -13.82
CA VAL A 380 9.54 28.22 -14.90
C VAL A 380 10.85 27.79 -15.51
N ASP A 381 11.64 26.97 -14.80
CA ASP A 381 12.93 26.49 -15.24
C ASP A 381 13.34 25.27 -14.37
N PHE A 382 14.56 24.77 -14.59
CA PHE A 382 15.19 23.80 -13.72
C PHE A 382 16.70 24.10 -13.54
N GLU A 383 17.25 23.64 -12.43
CA GLU A 383 18.69 23.70 -12.13
C GLU A 383 19.27 22.30 -12.11
N ILE A 384 20.48 22.13 -12.68
CA ILE A 384 21.22 20.89 -12.56
C ILE A 384 22.10 20.98 -11.30
N LEU A 385 21.83 20.07 -10.36
CA LEU A 385 22.60 20.00 -9.13
C LEU A 385 23.98 19.36 -9.41
N PRO A 386 25.08 19.97 -8.98
CA PRO A 386 26.41 19.36 -9.10
C PRO A 386 26.48 18.05 -8.31
N VAL A 387 27.28 17.08 -8.78
CA VAL A 387 27.49 15.79 -8.09
C VAL A 387 27.99 15.99 -6.64
N SER A 388 28.78 17.05 -6.38
CA SER A 388 29.23 17.41 -5.04
C SER A 388 28.09 17.83 -4.08
N ILE A 389 26.99 18.34 -4.61
CA ILE A 389 25.77 18.67 -3.82
C ILE A 389 24.86 17.46 -3.70
N LEU A 390 24.77 16.61 -4.74
CA LEU A 390 24.02 15.37 -4.69
C LEU A 390 24.61 14.38 -3.68
N GLY A 391 25.94 14.38 -3.51
CA GLY A 391 26.66 13.42 -2.64
C GLY A 391 26.70 11.99 -3.20
N ARG A 392 26.21 11.76 -4.42
CA ARG A 392 26.08 10.47 -5.09
C ARG A 392 26.10 10.62 -6.62
N PRO A 393 26.31 9.55 -7.37
CA PRO A 393 26.12 9.56 -8.83
C PRO A 393 24.68 9.89 -9.24
N ARG A 394 24.52 10.30 -10.50
CA ARG A 394 23.22 10.39 -11.14
C ARG A 394 22.72 9.00 -11.49
N VAL A 395 21.40 8.84 -11.62
CA VAL A 395 20.77 7.60 -12.08
C VAL A 395 20.15 7.85 -13.45
N ASP A 396 20.34 6.95 -14.41
CA ASP A 396 19.66 7.00 -15.71
C ASP A 396 18.22 6.48 -15.59
N VAL A 397 17.25 7.38 -15.53
CA VAL A 397 15.84 7.07 -15.29
C VAL A 397 15.07 6.98 -16.61
N THR A 398 14.37 5.88 -16.81
CA THR A 398 13.39 5.69 -17.88
C THR A 398 11.98 5.74 -17.31
N LEU A 399 11.14 6.63 -17.82
CA LEU A 399 9.75 6.76 -17.41
C LEU A 399 8.85 5.85 -18.23
N ARG A 400 8.00 5.08 -17.59
CA ARG A 400 6.85 4.41 -18.18
C ARG A 400 5.59 5.18 -17.82
N ILE A 401 5.14 6.06 -18.70
CA ILE A 401 4.00 6.93 -18.43
C ILE A 401 2.66 6.25 -18.79
N SER A 402 1.63 6.50 -17.99
CA SER A 402 0.26 6.12 -18.32
C SER A 402 -0.34 6.98 -19.43
N GLY A 403 -1.39 6.48 -20.10
CA GLY A 403 -2.11 7.26 -21.08
C GLY A 403 -2.70 8.56 -20.53
N PHE A 404 -3.20 8.51 -19.29
CA PHE A 404 -3.72 9.70 -18.62
C PHE A 404 -2.61 10.72 -18.28
N PHE A 405 -1.43 10.27 -17.84
CA PHE A 405 -0.30 11.19 -17.63
C PHE A 405 0.11 11.87 -18.94
N ARG A 406 0.23 11.10 -20.03
CA ARG A 406 0.53 11.62 -21.36
C ARG A 406 -0.43 12.74 -21.78
N ASP A 407 -1.74 12.53 -21.58
CA ASP A 407 -2.77 13.45 -22.08
C ASP A 407 -2.95 14.68 -21.17
N ALA A 408 -2.80 14.50 -19.85
CA ALA A 408 -3.04 15.57 -18.87
C ALA A 408 -1.79 16.42 -18.55
N PHE A 409 -0.59 15.87 -18.71
CA PHE A 409 0.65 16.51 -18.28
C PHE A 409 1.74 16.61 -19.37
N PRO A 410 1.43 17.11 -20.57
CA PRO A 410 2.44 17.22 -21.63
C PRO A 410 3.61 18.13 -21.24
N ASN A 411 3.36 19.15 -20.40
CA ASN A 411 4.42 20.02 -19.87
C ASN A 411 5.44 19.28 -19.00
N LEU A 412 5.06 18.19 -18.34
CA LEU A 412 5.99 17.37 -17.55
C LEU A 412 6.83 16.45 -18.43
N ILE A 413 6.26 16.00 -19.55
CA ILE A 413 7.02 15.31 -20.61
C ILE A 413 8.12 16.25 -21.14
N ASP A 414 7.75 17.50 -21.47
CA ASP A 414 8.71 18.51 -21.94
C ASP A 414 9.78 18.81 -20.89
N LEU A 415 9.39 18.97 -19.63
CA LEU A 415 10.31 19.25 -18.53
C LEU A 415 11.35 18.14 -18.37
N PHE A 416 10.88 16.88 -18.31
CA PHE A 416 11.76 15.74 -18.09
C PHE A 416 12.67 15.47 -19.32
N ASP A 417 12.14 15.55 -20.53
CA ASP A 417 12.90 15.39 -21.77
C ASP A 417 14.02 16.44 -21.89
N ASN A 418 13.71 17.70 -21.57
CA ASN A 418 14.71 18.78 -21.55
C ASN A 418 15.76 18.57 -20.44
N ALA A 419 15.35 18.10 -19.27
CA ALA A 419 16.28 17.78 -18.17
C ALA A 419 17.24 16.63 -18.56
N VAL A 420 16.71 15.56 -19.18
CA VAL A 420 17.52 14.45 -19.70
C VAL A 420 18.57 14.95 -20.71
N LYS A 421 18.17 15.78 -21.67
CA LYS A 421 19.08 16.37 -22.68
C LYS A 421 20.17 17.21 -22.04
N ALA A 422 19.81 18.03 -21.06
CA ALA A 422 20.75 18.90 -20.36
C ALA A 422 21.75 18.09 -19.51
N VAL A 423 21.30 17.05 -18.80
CA VAL A 423 22.18 16.16 -18.01
C VAL A 423 23.07 15.30 -18.91
N ALA A 424 22.56 14.83 -20.03
CA ALA A 424 23.34 14.06 -21.01
C ALA A 424 24.48 14.86 -21.67
N ALA A 425 24.38 16.19 -21.68
CA ALA A 425 25.39 17.11 -22.25
C ALA A 425 26.50 17.49 -21.26
N LEU A 426 26.45 17.04 -20.01
CA LEU A 426 27.45 17.37 -18.97
C LEU A 426 28.76 16.61 -19.21
N GLU A 427 29.88 17.29 -18.97
CA GLU A 427 31.24 16.71 -18.96
C GLU A 427 31.54 16.09 -17.56
N GLU A 428 30.85 15.00 -17.21
CA GLU A 428 31.05 14.24 -15.98
C GLU A 428 31.57 12.83 -16.34
N THR A 429 32.25 12.14 -15.40
CA THR A 429 32.74 10.78 -15.66
C THR A 429 31.56 9.76 -15.76
N SER A 430 31.81 8.62 -16.35
CA SER A 430 30.80 7.55 -16.49
C SER A 430 30.26 7.07 -15.15
N GLU A 431 31.12 7.06 -14.11
CA GLU A 431 30.73 6.68 -12.75
C GLU A 431 29.86 7.75 -12.09
N GLN A 432 30.07 9.02 -12.43
CA GLN A 432 29.30 10.15 -11.88
C GLN A 432 27.96 10.35 -12.62
N ASN A 433 27.94 10.08 -13.92
CA ASN A 433 26.79 10.31 -14.79
C ASN A 433 26.54 9.13 -15.73
N PRO A 434 25.95 8.04 -15.22
CA PRO A 434 25.54 6.90 -16.05
C PRO A 434 24.61 7.28 -17.20
N LEU A 435 23.74 8.30 -17.03
CA LEU A 435 22.85 8.78 -18.08
C LEU A 435 23.65 9.30 -19.30
N ALA A 436 24.62 10.18 -19.10
CA ALA A 436 25.46 10.70 -20.19
C ALA A 436 26.26 9.58 -20.87
N ALA A 437 26.84 8.68 -20.07
CA ALA A 437 27.60 7.54 -20.58
C ALA A 437 26.73 6.62 -21.44
N GLN A 438 25.51 6.33 -21.00
CA GLN A 438 24.57 5.49 -21.72
C GLN A 438 24.10 6.16 -23.02
N VAL A 439 23.80 7.46 -23.00
CA VAL A 439 23.44 8.21 -24.20
C VAL A 439 24.54 8.16 -25.26
N GLN A 440 25.81 8.35 -24.84
CA GLN A 440 26.95 8.24 -25.76
C GLN A 440 27.10 6.84 -26.34
N GLN A 441 26.97 5.81 -25.52
CA GLN A 441 27.06 4.42 -25.97
C GLN A 441 25.93 4.06 -26.94
N GLU A 442 24.71 4.47 -26.66
CA GLU A 442 23.55 4.25 -27.52
C GLU A 442 23.71 5.00 -28.85
N GLN A 443 24.16 6.24 -28.80
CA GLN A 443 24.42 7.02 -30.01
C GLN A 443 25.43 6.33 -30.95
N MET A 444 26.53 5.81 -30.41
CA MET A 444 27.50 5.05 -31.20
C MET A 444 26.88 3.81 -31.84
N LYS A 445 26.09 3.03 -31.10
CA LYS A 445 25.39 1.86 -31.64
C LYS A 445 24.45 2.23 -32.77
N TRP A 446 23.69 3.34 -32.65
CA TRP A 446 22.78 3.81 -33.74
C TRP A 446 23.54 4.25 -34.98
N LEU A 447 24.69 4.91 -34.82
CA LEU A 447 25.55 5.28 -35.93
C LEU A 447 26.12 4.03 -36.66
N GLU A 448 26.55 3.00 -35.91
CA GLU A 448 27.01 1.72 -36.44
C GLU A 448 25.91 1.00 -37.22
N GLN A 449 24.65 1.18 -36.84
CA GLN A 449 23.48 0.64 -37.57
C GLN A 449 23.08 1.48 -38.78
N GLY A 450 23.82 2.56 -39.07
CA GLY A 450 23.65 3.37 -40.26
C GLY A 450 22.65 4.53 -40.16
N LEU A 451 22.22 4.90 -38.94
CA LEU A 451 21.40 6.09 -38.72
C LEU A 451 22.27 7.36 -38.91
N THR A 452 21.61 8.44 -39.32
CA THR A 452 22.26 9.77 -39.34
C THR A 452 22.61 10.24 -37.93
N LEU A 453 23.54 11.19 -37.83
CA LEU A 453 23.95 11.73 -36.54
C LEU A 453 22.76 12.31 -35.74
N ASP A 454 21.86 13.02 -36.43
CA ASP A 454 20.69 13.63 -35.81
C ASP A 454 19.68 12.56 -35.30
N GLU A 455 19.43 11.53 -36.11
CA GLU A 455 18.58 10.40 -35.67
C GLU A 455 19.20 9.61 -34.54
N ALA A 456 20.50 9.32 -34.60
CA ALA A 456 21.22 8.62 -33.55
C ALA A 456 21.21 9.40 -32.22
N GLN A 457 21.44 10.72 -32.31
CA GLN A 457 21.36 11.61 -31.14
C GLN A 457 19.95 11.66 -30.57
N THR A 458 18.92 11.79 -31.39
CA THR A 458 17.54 11.84 -30.95
C THR A 458 17.12 10.53 -30.27
N ARG A 459 17.41 9.38 -30.88
CA ARG A 459 17.02 8.06 -30.33
C ARG A 459 17.76 7.70 -29.05
N SER A 460 19.02 8.07 -28.92
CA SER A 460 19.81 7.80 -27.72
C SER A 460 19.34 8.59 -26.47
N GLN A 461 18.55 9.65 -26.68
CA GLN A 461 17.99 10.47 -25.60
C GLN A 461 16.58 10.04 -25.15
N TYR A 462 15.95 9.04 -25.80
CA TYR A 462 14.64 8.59 -25.38
C TYR A 462 14.66 7.99 -23.97
N ARG A 463 13.92 8.61 -23.04
CA ARG A 463 13.77 8.18 -21.65
C ARG A 463 12.32 8.16 -21.18
N ILE A 464 11.37 8.49 -22.05
CA ILE A 464 9.94 8.51 -21.75
C ILE A 464 9.23 7.60 -22.73
N PHE A 465 8.61 6.54 -22.20
CA PHE A 465 7.89 5.55 -22.99
C PHE A 465 6.47 5.37 -22.46
N GLY A 466 5.55 5.03 -23.35
CA GLY A 466 4.15 4.80 -23.02
C GLY A 466 3.40 4.04 -24.10
N SER A 467 2.09 3.89 -23.90
CA SER A 467 1.21 3.34 -24.91
C SER A 467 1.04 4.30 -26.10
N LYS A 468 0.62 3.76 -27.25
CA LYS A 468 0.29 4.56 -28.44
C LYS A 468 -0.66 5.72 -28.09
N PRO A 469 -0.55 6.89 -28.72
CA PRO A 469 -1.51 7.98 -28.57
C PRO A 469 -2.96 7.48 -28.73
N GLY A 470 -3.82 7.82 -27.76
CA GLY A 470 -5.21 7.36 -27.66
C GLY A 470 -5.41 5.96 -27.07
N ALA A 471 -4.34 5.21 -26.76
CA ALA A 471 -4.42 3.94 -26.02
C ALA A 471 -4.07 4.13 -24.53
N TYR A 472 -4.64 3.26 -23.68
CA TYR A 472 -4.48 3.26 -22.24
C TYR A 472 -4.08 1.86 -21.73
N GLY A 473 -3.59 1.76 -20.49
CA GLY A 473 -3.13 0.49 -19.88
C GLY A 473 -1.75 0.06 -20.42
N ALA A 474 -1.43 -1.22 -20.22
CA ALA A 474 -0.17 -1.82 -20.60
C ALA A 474 -0.30 -3.10 -21.49
N GLY A 475 -1.54 -3.52 -21.81
CA GLY A 475 -1.82 -4.58 -22.78
C GLY A 475 -1.79 -5.99 -22.22
N LEU A 476 -1.74 -6.19 -20.90
CA LEU A 476 -1.65 -7.52 -20.28
C LEU A 476 -3.00 -8.06 -19.81
N GLN A 477 -3.91 -7.19 -19.38
CA GLN A 477 -5.18 -7.59 -18.77
C GLN A 477 -5.94 -8.62 -19.61
N GLY A 478 -6.19 -8.30 -20.88
CA GLY A 478 -6.95 -9.20 -21.75
C GLY A 478 -6.27 -10.53 -22.04
N LEU A 479 -4.94 -10.61 -22.03
CA LEU A 479 -4.21 -11.87 -22.17
C LEU A 479 -4.34 -12.75 -20.94
N ILE A 480 -4.22 -12.17 -19.75
CA ILE A 480 -4.30 -12.88 -18.46
C ILE A 480 -5.74 -13.34 -18.22
N GLU A 481 -6.73 -12.46 -18.43
CA GLU A 481 -8.16 -12.80 -18.27
C GLU A 481 -8.63 -13.90 -19.23
N SER A 482 -8.18 -13.83 -20.48
CA SER A 482 -8.53 -14.84 -21.49
C SER A 482 -7.66 -16.10 -21.45
N GLN A 483 -6.67 -16.17 -20.57
CA GLN A 483 -5.69 -17.26 -20.46
C GLN A 483 -4.92 -17.53 -21.76
N ASN A 484 -4.88 -16.57 -22.68
CA ASN A 484 -4.31 -16.72 -24.03
C ASN A 484 -2.81 -16.39 -24.07
N TRP A 485 -2.05 -17.01 -23.19
CA TRP A 485 -0.59 -16.95 -23.12
C TRP A 485 -0.03 -18.29 -22.66
N GLU A 486 1.14 -18.67 -23.13
CA GLU A 486 1.77 -19.96 -22.80
C GLU A 486 2.92 -19.77 -21.80
N THR A 487 3.70 -18.69 -21.95
CA THR A 487 4.89 -18.41 -21.17
C THR A 487 4.95 -16.95 -20.74
N GLU A 488 5.77 -16.64 -19.74
CA GLU A 488 6.07 -15.25 -19.33
C GLU A 488 6.57 -14.40 -20.51
N ALA A 489 7.24 -15.01 -21.50
CA ALA A 489 7.71 -14.31 -22.70
C ALA A 489 6.56 -13.71 -23.54
N ASP A 490 5.39 -14.34 -23.55
CA ASP A 490 4.22 -13.84 -24.28
C ASP A 490 3.69 -12.56 -23.60
N LEU A 491 3.66 -12.53 -22.27
CA LEU A 491 3.30 -11.36 -21.49
C LEU A 491 4.32 -10.23 -21.69
N ALA A 492 5.61 -10.54 -21.62
CA ALA A 492 6.69 -9.60 -21.87
C ALA A 492 6.60 -8.98 -23.26
N GLN A 493 6.36 -9.79 -24.29
CA GLN A 493 6.24 -9.31 -25.66
C GLN A 493 5.01 -8.42 -25.87
N ALA A 494 3.88 -8.78 -25.26
CA ALA A 494 2.67 -7.96 -25.31
C ALA A 494 2.91 -6.59 -24.65
N TYR A 495 3.56 -6.58 -23.48
CA TYR A 495 3.94 -5.35 -22.78
C TYR A 495 4.86 -4.47 -23.64
N ILE A 496 5.90 -5.05 -24.24
CA ILE A 496 6.84 -4.33 -25.12
C ILE A 496 6.09 -3.71 -26.31
N ASN A 497 5.26 -4.49 -26.99
CA ASN A 497 4.49 -4.01 -28.14
C ASN A 497 3.54 -2.86 -27.76
N TRP A 498 2.95 -2.91 -26.57
CA TRP A 498 2.04 -1.88 -26.10
C TRP A 498 2.74 -0.62 -25.63
N SER A 499 3.95 -0.75 -25.08
CA SER A 499 4.66 0.29 -24.33
C SER A 499 5.76 1.00 -25.13
N ALA A 500 6.08 0.55 -26.33
CA ALA A 500 7.25 0.99 -27.10
C ALA A 500 7.04 2.28 -27.90
N TYR A 501 6.26 3.23 -27.40
CA TYR A 501 6.11 4.56 -28.00
C TYR A 501 6.89 5.58 -27.18
N ALA A 502 7.92 6.19 -27.80
CA ALA A 502 8.73 7.23 -27.20
C ALA A 502 8.03 8.59 -27.26
N TYR A 503 8.14 9.34 -26.18
CA TYR A 503 7.61 10.70 -26.04
C TYR A 503 8.74 11.69 -25.78
N THR A 504 8.68 12.84 -26.44
CA THR A 504 9.66 13.92 -26.30
C THR A 504 8.92 15.26 -26.18
N ASN A 505 9.65 16.36 -26.17
CA ASN A 505 9.09 17.73 -26.16
C ASN A 505 8.16 18.05 -27.35
N LYS A 506 8.01 17.16 -28.30
CA LYS A 506 7.03 17.27 -29.39
C LYS A 506 5.81 16.38 -29.19
N ALA A 507 5.76 15.63 -28.11
CA ALA A 507 4.64 14.84 -27.56
C ALA A 507 3.86 13.92 -28.55
N GLU A 508 4.38 13.61 -29.73
CA GLU A 508 3.62 12.90 -30.77
C GLU A 508 3.62 11.36 -30.65
N GLY A 509 4.31 10.79 -29.68
CA GLY A 509 4.40 9.32 -29.49
C GLY A 509 4.95 8.59 -30.73
N ILE A 510 6.24 8.43 -30.80
CA ILE A 510 6.94 7.79 -31.91
C ILE A 510 7.12 6.31 -31.62
N ALA A 511 6.69 5.41 -32.49
CA ALA A 511 7.00 3.99 -32.35
C ALA A 511 8.52 3.77 -32.35
N ALA A 512 9.07 3.25 -31.27
CA ALA A 512 10.50 3.07 -31.05
C ALA A 512 10.82 1.74 -30.31
N PRO A 513 10.36 0.57 -30.81
CA PRO A 513 10.54 -0.70 -30.13
C PRO A 513 12.01 -1.08 -29.95
N GLU A 514 12.88 -0.75 -30.90
CA GLU A 514 14.31 -1.04 -30.79
C GLU A 514 14.96 -0.21 -29.68
N ALA A 515 14.61 1.09 -29.57
CA ALA A 515 15.10 1.95 -28.49
C ALA A 515 14.58 1.50 -27.13
N PHE A 516 13.31 1.09 -27.04
CA PHE A 516 12.75 0.55 -25.80
C PHE A 516 13.46 -0.74 -25.38
N ASN A 517 13.63 -1.70 -26.30
CA ASN A 517 14.38 -2.94 -26.02
C ASN A 517 15.82 -2.66 -25.56
N GLN A 518 16.49 -1.68 -26.17
CA GLN A 518 17.84 -1.29 -25.72
C GLN A 518 17.84 -0.76 -24.29
N ARG A 519 16.82 0.02 -23.90
CA ARG A 519 16.65 0.48 -22.51
C ARG A 519 16.39 -0.68 -21.57
N LEU A 520 15.45 -1.58 -21.91
CA LEU A 520 15.13 -2.76 -21.09
C LEU A 520 16.35 -3.65 -20.84
N GLY A 521 17.24 -3.80 -21.82
CA GLY A 521 18.45 -4.63 -21.70
C GLY A 521 19.46 -4.19 -20.63
N ASN A 522 19.38 -2.94 -20.13
CA ASN A 522 20.33 -2.40 -19.18
C ASN A 522 19.65 -1.95 -17.86
N MET A 523 18.36 -2.17 -17.69
CA MET A 523 17.58 -1.65 -16.56
C MET A 523 17.76 -2.52 -15.32
N GLN A 524 18.31 -1.95 -14.24
CA GLN A 524 18.60 -2.66 -13.00
C GLN A 524 17.41 -2.68 -12.02
N ILE A 525 16.63 -1.60 -12.01
CA ILE A 525 15.54 -1.39 -11.05
C ILE A 525 14.23 -1.13 -11.77
N VAL A 526 13.15 -1.71 -11.25
CA VAL A 526 11.76 -1.33 -11.56
C VAL A 526 11.13 -0.76 -10.30
N LEU A 527 10.67 0.49 -10.37
CA LEU A 527 10.02 1.19 -9.26
C LEU A 527 8.57 1.52 -9.60
N GLN A 528 7.67 1.19 -8.69
CA GLN A 528 6.28 1.64 -8.65
C GLN A 528 6.00 2.28 -7.31
N ASN A 529 5.41 3.49 -7.32
CA ASN A 529 5.04 4.18 -6.10
C ASN A 529 3.54 4.10 -5.82
N GLN A 530 3.20 4.22 -4.55
CA GLN A 530 1.84 4.40 -4.05
C GLN A 530 1.78 5.62 -3.12
N ASP A 531 0.82 6.52 -3.39
CA ASP A 531 0.71 7.79 -2.70
C ASP A 531 -0.27 7.79 -1.51
N ASN A 532 -1.05 6.73 -1.33
CA ASN A 532 -2.03 6.62 -0.25
C ASN A 532 -2.29 5.15 0.12
N ARG A 533 -2.98 4.92 1.23
CA ARG A 533 -3.34 3.58 1.73
C ARG A 533 -4.85 3.28 1.66
N GLU A 534 -5.60 4.06 0.88
CA GLU A 534 -7.03 3.79 0.64
C GLU A 534 -7.24 2.57 -0.26
N HIS A 535 -6.21 2.18 -0.99
CA HIS A 535 -6.10 0.94 -1.74
C HIS A 535 -4.65 0.45 -1.70
N ASP A 536 -4.40 -0.78 -2.12
CA ASP A 536 -3.06 -1.36 -2.25
C ASP A 536 -2.82 -1.95 -3.64
N LEU A 537 -1.67 -2.57 -3.84
CA LEU A 537 -1.25 -3.07 -5.15
C LEU A 537 -2.10 -4.24 -5.67
N LEU A 538 -2.87 -4.91 -4.81
CA LEU A 538 -3.81 -5.97 -5.18
C LEU A 538 -5.28 -5.48 -5.26
N ASP A 539 -5.49 -4.17 -5.32
CA ASP A 539 -6.81 -3.55 -5.51
C ASP A 539 -7.03 -3.03 -6.94
N SER A 540 -6.00 -3.05 -7.80
CA SER A 540 -6.09 -2.59 -9.19
C SER A 540 -5.18 -3.39 -10.10
N ASP A 541 -5.69 -3.71 -11.28
CA ASP A 541 -4.96 -4.36 -12.36
C ASP A 541 -3.80 -3.50 -12.92
N ASP A 542 -3.86 -2.18 -12.76
CA ASP A 542 -2.82 -1.28 -13.21
C ASP A 542 -1.44 -1.60 -12.59
N TYR A 543 -1.39 -2.03 -11.33
CA TYR A 543 -0.12 -2.29 -10.66
C TYR A 543 0.67 -3.43 -11.31
N TYR A 544 0.09 -4.60 -11.47
CA TYR A 544 0.78 -5.72 -12.14
C TYR A 544 1.02 -5.44 -13.62
N GLN A 545 0.09 -4.72 -14.29
CA GLN A 545 0.27 -4.39 -15.69
C GLN A 545 1.49 -3.49 -15.92
N PHE A 546 1.69 -2.47 -15.08
CA PHE A 546 2.80 -1.53 -15.23
C PHE A 546 4.09 -2.05 -14.61
N GLN A 547 4.10 -2.40 -13.34
CA GLN A 547 5.28 -2.85 -12.63
C GLN A 547 5.65 -4.29 -13.03
N GLY A 548 4.72 -5.22 -12.94
CA GLY A 548 4.94 -6.62 -13.31
C GLY A 548 5.32 -6.76 -14.78
N GLY A 549 4.56 -6.10 -15.69
CA GLY A 549 4.84 -6.12 -17.12
C GLY A 549 6.21 -5.56 -17.48
N LEU A 550 6.66 -4.48 -16.81
CA LEU A 550 8.01 -3.95 -17.00
C LEU A 550 9.08 -4.93 -16.49
N THR A 551 8.82 -5.58 -15.36
CA THR A 551 9.72 -6.61 -14.79
C THR A 551 9.88 -7.80 -15.74
N ALA A 552 8.78 -8.34 -16.28
CA ALA A 552 8.80 -9.42 -17.26
C ALA A 552 9.55 -9.01 -18.55
N ALA A 553 9.27 -7.80 -19.04
CA ALA A 553 9.91 -7.27 -20.25
C ALA A 553 11.44 -7.13 -20.09
N ILE A 554 11.91 -6.63 -18.95
CA ILE A 554 13.35 -6.54 -18.65
C ILE A 554 13.96 -7.93 -18.59
N LYS A 555 13.38 -8.85 -17.84
CA LYS A 555 13.86 -10.23 -17.72
C LYS A 555 13.96 -10.92 -19.07
N GLN A 556 12.95 -10.74 -19.94
CA GLN A 556 12.95 -11.29 -21.28
C GLN A 556 14.07 -10.73 -22.17
N VAL A 557 14.36 -9.44 -22.10
CA VAL A 557 15.35 -8.77 -22.95
C VAL A 557 16.77 -8.90 -22.40
N SER A 558 16.97 -8.75 -21.11
CA SER A 558 18.30 -8.78 -20.46
C SER A 558 18.75 -10.20 -20.08
N GLY A 559 17.81 -11.16 -19.95
CA GLY A 559 18.05 -12.49 -19.40
C GLY A 559 18.15 -12.54 -17.88
N THR A 560 17.98 -11.40 -17.18
CA THR A 560 18.10 -11.29 -15.72
C THR A 560 16.92 -10.49 -15.18
N ALA A 561 16.30 -10.96 -14.09
CA ALA A 561 15.24 -10.19 -13.43
C ALA A 561 15.82 -8.92 -12.80
N PRO A 562 15.17 -7.76 -12.96
CA PRO A 562 15.54 -6.53 -12.28
C PRO A 562 15.16 -6.61 -10.80
N GLU A 563 15.75 -5.75 -9.98
CA GLU A 563 15.25 -5.52 -8.61
C GLU A 563 13.93 -4.72 -8.68
N ALA A 564 12.84 -5.34 -8.28
CA ALA A 564 11.53 -4.72 -8.25
C ALA A 564 11.27 -4.10 -6.86
N TYR A 565 11.15 -2.76 -6.81
CA TYR A 565 10.86 -2.03 -5.58
C TYR A 565 9.48 -1.37 -5.63
N PHE A 566 8.86 -1.30 -4.46
CA PHE A 566 7.61 -0.61 -4.22
C PHE A 566 7.83 0.55 -3.25
N GLY A 567 7.51 1.77 -3.70
CA GLY A 567 7.63 2.99 -2.91
C GLY A 567 6.33 3.33 -2.20
N ASP A 568 6.35 3.40 -0.88
CA ASP A 568 5.25 3.86 -0.06
C ASP A 568 5.42 5.35 0.28
N ASN A 569 4.78 6.19 -0.51
CA ASN A 569 4.77 7.65 -0.36
C ASN A 569 3.51 8.16 0.37
N SER A 570 2.76 7.27 1.03
CA SER A 570 1.54 7.64 1.75
C SER A 570 1.80 8.56 2.95
N ARG A 571 3.02 8.49 3.51
CA ARG A 571 3.51 9.36 4.58
C ARG A 571 4.58 10.30 4.03
N THR A 572 4.22 11.55 3.85
CA THR A 572 5.08 12.56 3.19
C THR A 572 6.38 12.84 3.94
N GLU A 573 6.37 12.69 5.26
CA GLU A 573 7.54 12.88 6.12
C GLU A 573 8.48 11.68 6.16
N ASN A 574 7.97 10.47 5.84
CA ASN A 574 8.72 9.22 5.95
C ASN A 574 8.35 8.25 4.81
N PRO A 575 8.78 8.55 3.56
CA PRO A 575 8.62 7.60 2.47
C PRO A 575 9.41 6.33 2.76
N LYS A 576 8.82 5.17 2.43
CA LYS A 576 9.45 3.86 2.59
C LYS A 576 9.62 3.19 1.24
N VAL A 577 10.67 2.39 1.10
CA VAL A 577 10.89 1.54 -0.08
C VAL A 577 11.01 0.10 0.39
N ARG A 578 10.25 -0.79 -0.24
CA ARG A 578 10.26 -2.24 0.00
C ARG A 578 10.51 -2.97 -1.30
N LYS A 579 11.06 -4.18 -1.23
CA LYS A 579 11.02 -5.09 -2.38
C LYS A 579 9.55 -5.41 -2.71
N LEU A 580 9.26 -5.70 -3.96
CA LEU A 580 7.92 -6.10 -4.37
C LEU A 580 7.42 -7.32 -3.58
N THR A 581 8.31 -8.29 -3.34
CA THR A 581 8.01 -9.48 -2.51
C THR A 581 7.65 -9.14 -1.08
N GLU A 582 8.35 -8.17 -0.46
CA GLU A 582 8.06 -7.67 0.89
C GLU A 582 6.69 -6.97 0.95
N GLU A 583 6.35 -6.20 -0.07
CA GLU A 583 5.06 -5.50 -0.13
C GLU A 583 3.90 -6.48 -0.40
N ILE A 584 4.08 -7.47 -1.29
CA ILE A 584 3.09 -8.54 -1.54
C ILE A 584 2.82 -9.30 -0.24
N ASP A 585 3.87 -9.73 0.48
CA ASP A 585 3.73 -10.46 1.74
C ASP A 585 3.02 -9.62 2.81
N ARG A 586 3.36 -8.33 2.91
CA ARG A 586 2.69 -7.39 3.82
C ARG A 586 1.20 -7.26 3.50
N VAL A 587 0.83 -7.09 2.23
CA VAL A 587 -0.56 -6.95 1.79
C VAL A 587 -1.31 -8.26 1.97
N TYR A 588 -0.70 -9.38 1.63
CA TYR A 588 -1.27 -10.70 1.85
C TYR A 588 -1.69 -10.90 3.31
N ARG A 589 -0.78 -10.66 4.27
CA ARG A 589 -1.06 -10.84 5.71
C ARG A 589 -1.96 -9.76 6.28
N SER A 590 -1.73 -8.49 5.94
CA SER A 590 -2.53 -7.41 6.54
C SER A 590 -3.96 -7.34 6.00
N ARG A 591 -4.21 -7.79 4.74
CA ARG A 591 -5.50 -7.65 4.08
C ARG A 591 -6.03 -8.95 3.48
N VAL A 592 -5.30 -9.58 2.54
CA VAL A 592 -5.86 -10.63 1.66
C VAL A 592 -6.53 -11.75 2.46
N VAL A 593 -5.81 -12.35 3.40
CA VAL A 593 -6.33 -13.42 4.27
C VAL A 593 -6.77 -12.92 5.66
N ASN A 594 -6.88 -11.62 5.84
CA ASN A 594 -7.30 -11.05 7.13
C ASN A 594 -8.82 -11.17 7.32
N PRO A 595 -9.28 -11.86 8.38
CA PRO A 595 -10.71 -12.05 8.64
C PRO A 595 -11.51 -10.75 8.75
N LYS A 596 -10.89 -9.65 9.20
CA LYS A 596 -11.53 -8.33 9.31
C LYS A 596 -11.86 -7.76 7.93
N TRP A 597 -10.94 -7.86 6.97
CA TRP A 597 -11.19 -7.43 5.60
C TRP A 597 -12.21 -8.33 4.91
N ILE A 598 -12.09 -9.66 5.07
CA ILE A 598 -13.03 -10.64 4.52
C ILE A 598 -14.45 -10.36 5.01
N ALA A 599 -14.63 -10.21 6.34
CA ALA A 599 -15.93 -9.84 6.91
C ALA A 599 -16.45 -8.49 6.40
N GLY A 600 -15.54 -7.53 6.18
CA GLY A 600 -15.84 -6.25 5.56
C GLY A 600 -16.39 -6.40 4.15
N ALA A 601 -15.75 -7.20 3.31
CA ALA A 601 -16.18 -7.49 1.94
C ALA A 601 -17.52 -8.24 1.93
N MET A 602 -17.71 -9.22 2.80
CA MET A 602 -18.96 -9.99 2.89
C MET A 602 -20.22 -9.13 3.14
N ARG A 603 -20.08 -7.96 3.77
CA ARG A 603 -21.22 -7.03 3.95
C ARG A 603 -21.77 -6.45 2.64
N HIS A 604 -21.05 -6.60 1.53
CA HIS A 604 -21.40 -6.00 0.23
C HIS A 604 -21.91 -7.00 -0.81
N GLY A 605 -22.30 -8.21 -0.38
CA GLY A 605 -22.97 -9.21 -1.23
C GLY A 605 -22.17 -9.50 -2.51
N TYR A 606 -22.84 -9.41 -3.66
CA TYR A 606 -22.26 -9.69 -4.98
C TYR A 606 -20.93 -8.95 -5.21
N LYS A 607 -20.90 -7.64 -4.93
CA LYS A 607 -19.68 -6.84 -5.15
C LYS A 607 -18.54 -7.24 -4.21
N GLY A 608 -18.85 -7.59 -2.96
CA GLY A 608 -17.85 -8.08 -2.02
C GLY A 608 -17.19 -9.39 -2.46
N ALA A 609 -17.96 -10.32 -2.97
CA ALA A 609 -17.43 -11.56 -3.56
C ALA A 609 -16.54 -11.26 -4.79
N SER A 610 -16.95 -10.31 -5.64
CA SER A 610 -16.15 -9.88 -6.81
C SER A 610 -14.82 -9.23 -6.41
N GLU A 611 -14.75 -8.49 -5.29
CA GLU A 611 -13.51 -7.91 -4.77
C GLU A 611 -12.51 -8.99 -4.30
N MET A 612 -13.02 -10.08 -3.71
CA MET A 612 -12.18 -11.23 -3.32
C MET A 612 -11.57 -11.90 -4.54
N ALA A 613 -12.37 -12.14 -5.59
CA ALA A 613 -11.87 -12.72 -6.84
C ALA A 613 -10.84 -11.81 -7.53
N ALA A 614 -11.12 -10.52 -7.63
CA ALA A 614 -10.19 -9.56 -8.22
C ALA A 614 -8.84 -9.53 -7.46
N THR A 615 -8.88 -9.64 -6.12
CA THR A 615 -7.67 -9.72 -5.32
C THR A 615 -6.81 -10.94 -5.67
N LEU A 616 -7.45 -12.13 -5.85
CA LEU A 616 -6.75 -13.34 -6.29
C LEU A 616 -6.22 -13.20 -7.72
N ASP A 617 -7.02 -12.63 -8.64
CA ASP A 617 -6.60 -12.40 -10.01
C ASP A 617 -5.37 -11.50 -10.11
N PHE A 618 -5.33 -10.43 -9.30
CA PHE A 618 -4.19 -9.52 -9.27
C PHE A 618 -2.95 -10.15 -8.61
N LEU A 619 -3.13 -10.97 -7.57
CA LEU A 619 -2.06 -11.76 -6.97
C LEU A 619 -1.44 -12.72 -8.01
N PHE A 620 -2.27 -13.49 -8.70
CA PHE A 620 -1.86 -14.39 -9.78
C PHE A 620 -1.14 -13.62 -10.91
N ALA A 621 -1.67 -12.49 -11.33
CA ALA A 621 -1.11 -11.70 -12.41
C ALA A 621 0.26 -11.09 -12.07
N TYR A 622 0.45 -10.70 -10.82
CA TYR A 622 1.77 -10.29 -10.34
C TYR A 622 2.77 -11.44 -10.35
N ASP A 623 2.35 -12.62 -9.95
CA ASP A 623 3.21 -13.80 -9.99
C ASP A 623 3.59 -14.18 -11.42
N ALA A 624 2.61 -14.22 -12.32
CA ALA A 624 2.82 -14.49 -13.74
C ALA A 624 3.79 -13.50 -14.44
N THR A 625 3.95 -12.29 -13.89
CA THR A 625 4.77 -11.23 -14.51
C THR A 625 6.05 -10.91 -13.75
N ALA A 626 6.13 -11.21 -12.45
CA ALA A 626 7.26 -10.84 -11.61
C ALA A 626 7.80 -11.97 -10.73
N ASN A 627 7.13 -13.14 -10.70
CA ASN A 627 7.47 -14.31 -9.89
C ASN A 627 7.72 -13.93 -8.42
N CYS A 628 6.72 -13.28 -7.80
CA CYS A 628 6.84 -12.63 -6.50
C CYS A 628 5.88 -13.18 -5.43
N VAL A 629 5.11 -14.23 -5.73
CA VAL A 629 4.17 -14.87 -4.82
C VAL A 629 4.74 -16.22 -4.39
N GLN A 630 4.57 -16.55 -3.13
CA GLN A 630 5.03 -17.84 -2.58
C GLN A 630 3.87 -18.84 -2.52
N ASP A 631 4.17 -20.13 -2.63
CA ASP A 631 3.17 -21.22 -2.67
C ASP A 631 2.17 -21.17 -1.51
N PHE A 632 2.63 -20.87 -0.29
CA PHE A 632 1.75 -20.76 0.87
C PHE A 632 0.68 -19.66 0.75
N MET A 633 0.92 -18.63 -0.08
CA MET A 633 -0.06 -17.56 -0.29
C MET A 633 -1.26 -18.05 -1.11
N TYR A 634 -1.02 -18.88 -2.11
CA TYR A 634 -2.10 -19.52 -2.87
C TYR A 634 -2.93 -20.47 -1.99
N GLN A 635 -2.24 -21.30 -1.19
CA GLN A 635 -2.90 -22.18 -0.23
C GLN A 635 -3.75 -21.38 0.75
N GLY A 636 -3.20 -20.31 1.34
CA GLY A 636 -3.92 -19.50 2.32
C GLY A 636 -5.12 -18.75 1.72
N VAL A 637 -5.05 -18.33 0.44
CA VAL A 637 -6.22 -17.78 -0.26
C VAL A 637 -7.28 -18.86 -0.49
N ALA A 638 -6.88 -20.06 -0.91
CA ALA A 638 -7.81 -21.20 -1.06
C ALA A 638 -8.51 -21.51 0.28
N ASP A 639 -7.75 -21.53 1.37
CA ASP A 639 -8.30 -21.80 2.71
C ASP A 639 -9.25 -20.71 3.17
N ALA A 640 -8.86 -19.43 3.01
CA ALA A 640 -9.64 -18.30 3.50
C ALA A 640 -10.91 -18.03 2.67
N TYR A 641 -10.87 -18.22 1.35
CA TYR A 641 -12.00 -17.83 0.47
C TYR A 641 -12.88 -19.01 0.07
N LEU A 642 -12.26 -20.17 -0.21
CA LEU A 642 -12.99 -21.30 -0.78
C LEU A 642 -13.19 -22.46 0.22
N PHE A 643 -12.31 -22.61 1.20
CA PHE A 643 -12.35 -23.72 2.14
C PHE A 643 -12.95 -23.36 3.50
N ASP A 644 -12.96 -22.09 3.89
CA ASP A 644 -13.75 -21.62 5.02
C ASP A 644 -15.26 -21.73 4.68
N GLU A 645 -15.99 -22.48 5.49
CA GLU A 645 -17.39 -22.81 5.24
C GLU A 645 -18.29 -21.55 5.18
N SER A 646 -18.02 -20.55 6.02
CA SER A 646 -18.86 -19.34 6.10
C SER A 646 -18.63 -18.43 4.89
N VAL A 647 -17.37 -18.29 4.46
CA VAL A 647 -17.00 -17.49 3.29
C VAL A 647 -17.48 -18.19 2.01
N ARG A 648 -17.31 -19.51 1.89
CA ARG A 648 -17.77 -20.30 0.77
C ARG A 648 -19.28 -20.16 0.58
N GLN A 649 -20.07 -20.38 1.65
CA GLN A 649 -21.53 -20.21 1.60
C GLN A 649 -21.95 -18.80 1.20
N PHE A 650 -21.24 -17.77 1.70
CA PHE A 650 -21.49 -16.40 1.30
C PHE A 650 -21.28 -16.21 -0.21
N ILE A 651 -20.18 -16.74 -0.77
CA ILE A 651 -19.85 -16.62 -2.19
C ILE A 651 -20.89 -17.37 -3.04
N GLU A 652 -21.23 -18.60 -2.69
CA GLU A 652 -22.24 -19.41 -3.39
C GLU A 652 -23.61 -18.70 -3.47
N GLN A 653 -24.02 -18.05 -2.38
CA GLN A 653 -25.31 -17.36 -2.30
C GLN A 653 -25.33 -16.04 -3.07
N ASN A 654 -24.21 -15.32 -3.12
CA ASN A 654 -24.17 -13.98 -3.68
C ASN A 654 -23.60 -13.91 -5.10
N ASN A 655 -22.62 -14.76 -5.44
CA ASN A 655 -21.98 -14.78 -6.76
C ASN A 655 -21.30 -16.13 -7.06
N PRO A 656 -22.04 -17.17 -7.47
CA PRO A 656 -21.47 -18.49 -7.75
C PRO A 656 -20.47 -18.51 -8.92
N TRP A 657 -20.54 -17.54 -9.84
CA TRP A 657 -19.52 -17.39 -10.91
C TRP A 657 -18.14 -17.13 -10.33
N VAL A 658 -18.05 -16.28 -9.31
CA VAL A 658 -16.80 -15.95 -8.63
C VAL A 658 -16.19 -17.19 -7.95
N GLN A 659 -16.98 -18.08 -7.39
CA GLN A 659 -16.47 -19.34 -6.83
C GLN A 659 -15.79 -20.20 -7.90
N ARG A 660 -16.42 -20.35 -9.07
CA ARG A 660 -15.83 -21.07 -10.21
C ARG A 660 -14.54 -20.37 -10.66
N ASP A 661 -14.62 -19.07 -10.90
CA ASP A 661 -13.49 -18.29 -11.45
C ASP A 661 -12.27 -18.32 -10.53
N MET A 662 -12.46 -18.21 -9.21
CA MET A 662 -11.37 -18.33 -8.23
C MET A 662 -10.76 -19.75 -8.19
N ALA A 663 -11.62 -20.78 -8.22
CA ALA A 663 -11.12 -22.17 -8.22
C ALA A 663 -10.35 -22.48 -9.53
N GLU A 664 -10.83 -22.01 -10.68
CA GLU A 664 -10.15 -22.14 -11.97
C GLU A 664 -8.81 -21.37 -11.98
N ARG A 665 -8.76 -20.16 -11.39
CA ARG A 665 -7.54 -19.37 -11.30
C ARG A 665 -6.47 -20.05 -10.45
N LEU A 666 -6.84 -20.67 -9.34
CA LEU A 666 -5.92 -21.45 -8.51
C LEU A 666 -5.43 -22.73 -9.23
N LEU A 667 -6.31 -23.40 -9.96
CA LEU A 667 -5.93 -24.53 -10.80
C LEU A 667 -4.99 -24.10 -11.92
N GLU A 668 -5.20 -22.93 -12.53
CA GLU A 668 -4.32 -22.35 -13.54
C GLU A 668 -2.94 -22.02 -12.94
N ALA A 669 -2.87 -21.46 -11.73
CA ALA A 669 -1.60 -21.20 -11.06
C ALA A 669 -0.75 -22.48 -10.93
N ASN A 670 -1.37 -23.57 -10.50
CA ASN A 670 -0.68 -24.88 -10.43
C ASN A 670 -0.29 -25.40 -11.82
N GLN A 671 -1.16 -25.34 -12.82
CA GLN A 671 -0.87 -25.81 -14.17
C GLN A 671 0.29 -25.08 -14.84
N ARG A 672 0.48 -23.79 -14.51
CA ARG A 672 1.55 -22.95 -15.04
C ARG A 672 2.84 -23.02 -14.23
N GLY A 673 2.87 -23.79 -13.12
CA GLY A 673 4.05 -23.91 -12.25
C GLY A 673 4.28 -22.67 -11.37
N LEU A 674 3.25 -21.84 -11.16
CA LEU A 674 3.28 -20.70 -10.23
C LEU A 674 2.98 -21.14 -8.78
N TRP A 675 2.32 -22.28 -8.62
CA TRP A 675 2.01 -22.91 -7.35
C TRP A 675 2.41 -24.39 -7.41
N GLU A 676 3.59 -24.75 -6.92
CA GLU A 676 4.15 -26.10 -7.03
C GLU A 676 3.90 -26.93 -5.78
N ASP A 677 4.11 -26.36 -4.57
CA ASP A 677 3.97 -27.07 -3.29
C ASP A 677 2.52 -26.98 -2.79
N VAL A 678 1.68 -27.84 -3.36
CA VAL A 678 0.23 -27.88 -3.09
C VAL A 678 -0.09 -28.93 -2.04
N GLU A 679 -0.86 -28.56 -1.01
CA GLU A 679 -1.31 -29.50 0.01
C GLU A 679 -2.14 -30.66 -0.56
N LEU A 680 -2.00 -31.84 0.06
CA LEU A 680 -2.66 -33.06 -0.40
C LEU A 680 -4.19 -32.91 -0.44
N GLY A 681 -4.79 -33.14 -1.60
CA GLY A 681 -6.23 -33.08 -1.83
C GLY A 681 -6.78 -31.72 -2.21
N THR A 682 -6.00 -30.63 -2.13
CA THR A 682 -6.42 -29.28 -2.48
C THR A 682 -6.89 -29.17 -3.94
N LEU A 683 -6.10 -29.65 -4.90
CA LEU A 683 -6.49 -29.60 -6.32
C LEU A 683 -7.76 -30.39 -6.64
N GLU A 684 -7.98 -31.51 -5.95
CA GLU A 684 -9.21 -32.28 -6.12
C GLU A 684 -10.43 -31.54 -5.57
N ARG A 685 -10.29 -30.90 -4.41
CA ARG A 685 -11.34 -30.02 -3.86
C ARG A 685 -11.67 -28.87 -4.80
N LEU A 686 -10.66 -28.18 -5.35
CA LEU A 686 -10.87 -27.07 -6.30
C LEU A 686 -11.64 -27.54 -7.55
N ARG A 687 -11.28 -28.72 -8.14
CA ARG A 687 -12.00 -29.29 -9.28
C ARG A 687 -13.47 -29.64 -8.95
N LEU A 688 -13.73 -30.16 -7.76
CA LEU A 688 -15.09 -30.39 -7.29
C LEU A 688 -15.90 -29.10 -7.18
N MET A 689 -15.27 -28.04 -6.64
CA MET A 689 -15.93 -26.72 -6.50
C MET A 689 -16.26 -26.07 -7.86
N VAL A 690 -15.41 -26.24 -8.88
CA VAL A 690 -15.74 -25.80 -10.24
C VAL A 690 -17.01 -26.48 -10.72
N ASN A 691 -17.09 -27.84 -10.61
CA ASN A 691 -18.26 -28.60 -11.04
C ASN A 691 -19.53 -28.23 -10.25
N GLU A 692 -19.41 -28.03 -8.92
CA GLU A 692 -20.51 -27.60 -8.07
C GLU A 692 -21.03 -26.22 -8.45
N ALA A 693 -20.13 -25.27 -8.67
CA ALA A 693 -20.48 -23.91 -9.09
C ALA A 693 -21.18 -23.90 -10.47
N GLU A 694 -20.69 -24.69 -11.44
CA GLU A 694 -21.33 -24.85 -12.75
C GLU A 694 -22.77 -25.41 -12.60
N GLY A 695 -22.97 -26.42 -11.76
CA GLY A 695 -24.32 -26.97 -11.47
C GLY A 695 -25.24 -25.92 -10.87
N ILE A 696 -24.77 -25.04 -9.99
CA ILE A 696 -25.55 -23.93 -9.42
C ILE A 696 -25.91 -22.92 -10.52
N ILE A 697 -24.94 -22.53 -11.33
CA ILE A 697 -25.11 -21.55 -12.42
C ILE A 697 -26.14 -22.05 -13.43
N GLU A 698 -26.04 -23.30 -13.86
CA GLU A 698 -26.99 -23.91 -14.80
C GLU A 698 -28.42 -23.94 -14.21
N SER A 699 -28.57 -24.23 -12.91
CA SER A 699 -29.84 -24.25 -12.23
C SER A 699 -30.54 -22.90 -12.12
N GLN A 700 -29.73 -21.80 -12.07
CA GLN A 700 -30.22 -20.41 -12.02
C GLN A 700 -30.54 -19.85 -13.42
N GLY A 701 -29.97 -20.43 -14.48
CA GLY A 701 -30.21 -20.03 -15.88
C GLY A 701 -31.45 -20.61 -16.51
N ASN A 702 -32.12 -21.56 -15.85
CA ASN A 702 -33.42 -22.15 -16.22
C ASN A 702 -34.54 -21.55 -15.38
#